data_256ea27355b9ca2715b534d9bcd26c0e
#
_entry.id   256ea27355b9ca2715b534d9bcd26c0e
#
_cell.length_a   1.000
_cell.length_b   1.000
_cell.length_c   1.000
_cell.angle_alpha   90.00
_cell.angle_beta   90.00
_cell.angle_gamma   90.00
#
_symmetry.space_group_name_H-M   'P 1'
#
loop_
_entity.id
_entity.type
_entity.pdbx_description
1 polymer ?
#
loop_
_entity_poly.entity_id
_entity_poly.type
_entity_poly.pdbx_seq_one_letter_code
_entity_poly.pdbx_strand_id
1 'polypeptide(L)'
;MKKPLNKRLLRELRSEMGKYAVIAILLVATIGFVSGFLVADFSMIAAYNEGFEKYHIEDGHFRVESALNRAQAKALTAAGVTLYDLHYREASLENGSTLRIYPNRTQVNTVCLMQGALPAAATEIAIDRMYADNNSLTIGDTLTAASGESWTVTGLVALPDYSCLFSDNSDAMFDAVKFGVAVMAPDGYAALQEPQTWNYAWIYGAKPGSEAEQKDAAEDFMKVLNKAVSLQDFVPAYENQAITFTGEDMGSDRSMMIALLYIIIVIMAFVFAVTTVNTIAKESSVIGTLRALGYTRGELVRHYMAMPVLVTLISAAVGNLLGYTFLKDICAGMYYGSYSLPTYVTRWNADAFWMTTAVPVALMIFINWFVLARTLHLPPLQFLRHDLSRRSGRRHALPLPKLLPFFTRFRARVILQNLGSYAVLFIGILFANLLLSFGLMLPDALNHYSETIGDNMLCSTQTVLQIPYSAMNEDNKLNAVVSMMLFRMETETEENNAEPFSAYTLQTLSTEEGGIAKPESVMLYGVEPDSRYVSLPGSGVYVSAAYAEKYNIGAGDTVTLREKYEDTQYTFAIDGVYDYMGAIAIFMPRETLNRTFDLGSGYYGGYFSDAPLTEIDEKYVGSVIDYDALTKISRQLTVSMGSMMGLVNGFAIMIFVVVVYLLGKMIIEKNAQSISMAKILGYSGGEIARLYLLSTTVVVVLCLTVSLPIEVYIMRLLFHAILLESMTGWISLWVSPTLYPRMMAAGLISYAVVAAMEYRRICRVPMDEALKNVE
;
A
#
# COMPACT_ATOMS: atom_id res chain seq x y z
N MET A 1 -28.19 -0.41 -47.54
CA MET A 1 -29.34 -0.33 -46.61
C MET A 1 -28.83 -0.47 -45.17
N LYS A 2 -29.14 0.47 -44.26
CA LYS A 2 -28.82 0.36 -42.85
C LYS A 2 -29.58 -0.85 -42.28
N LYS A 3 -28.86 -1.84 -41.69
CA LYS A 3 -29.49 -3.04 -41.10
C LYS A 3 -30.55 -2.61 -40.06
N PRO A 4 -31.78 -3.14 -40.09
CA PRO A 4 -32.87 -2.72 -39.18
C PRO A 4 -32.52 -2.82 -37.70
N LEU A 5 -31.72 -3.82 -37.32
CA LEU A 5 -31.22 -4.01 -35.96
C LEU A 5 -30.38 -2.85 -35.45
N ASN A 6 -29.63 -2.14 -36.31
CA ASN A 6 -28.79 -1.01 -35.85
C ASN A 6 -29.61 0.23 -35.45
N LYS A 7 -30.82 0.40 -35.99
CA LYS A 7 -31.74 1.49 -35.60
C LYS A 7 -32.35 1.23 -34.21
N ARG A 8 -32.43 -0.04 -33.81
CA ARG A 8 -32.95 -0.48 -32.52
C ARG A 8 -31.99 -0.17 -31.38
N LEU A 9 -30.66 -0.25 -31.59
CA LEU A 9 -29.65 0.00 -30.56
C LEU A 9 -29.79 1.36 -29.89
N LEU A 10 -29.97 2.45 -30.66
CA LEU A 10 -30.17 3.80 -30.11
C LEU A 10 -31.46 3.94 -29.30
N ARG A 11 -32.54 3.26 -29.74
CA ARG A 11 -33.83 3.27 -29.04
C ARG A 11 -33.76 2.50 -27.73
N GLU A 12 -33.03 1.38 -27.70
CA GLU A 12 -32.77 0.55 -26.55
C GLU A 12 -31.88 1.30 -25.51
N LEU A 13 -30.81 1.96 -25.96
CA LEU A 13 -30.01 2.84 -25.12
C LEU A 13 -30.86 3.91 -24.44
N ARG A 14 -31.77 4.54 -25.18
CA ARG A 14 -32.62 5.62 -24.65
C ARG A 14 -33.70 5.12 -23.67
N SER A 15 -34.23 3.92 -23.89
CA SER A 15 -35.22 3.31 -22.98
C SER A 15 -34.60 2.80 -21.66
N GLU A 16 -33.36 2.35 -21.72
CA GLU A 16 -32.63 1.77 -20.57
C GLU A 16 -31.48 2.68 -20.07
N MET A 17 -31.51 3.98 -20.45
CA MET A 17 -30.40 4.92 -20.21
C MET A 17 -29.94 4.95 -18.74
N GLY A 18 -30.89 4.96 -17.78
CA GLY A 18 -30.53 4.97 -16.35
C GLY A 18 -29.74 3.75 -15.87
N LYS A 19 -29.85 2.60 -16.53
CA LYS A 19 -29.09 1.39 -16.21
C LYS A 19 -27.68 1.48 -16.80
N TYR A 20 -27.58 1.80 -18.08
CA TYR A 20 -26.29 1.94 -18.75
C TYR A 20 -25.47 3.10 -18.18
N ALA A 21 -26.12 4.19 -17.75
CA ALA A 21 -25.46 5.32 -17.11
C ALA A 21 -24.80 4.93 -15.77
N VAL A 22 -25.48 4.18 -14.91
CA VAL A 22 -24.92 3.73 -13.62
C VAL A 22 -23.71 2.81 -13.83
N ILE A 23 -23.82 1.87 -14.80
CA ILE A 23 -22.70 0.98 -15.14
C ILE A 23 -21.54 1.80 -15.74
N ALA A 24 -21.84 2.74 -16.64
CA ALA A 24 -20.83 3.60 -17.25
C ALA A 24 -20.10 4.45 -16.20
N ILE A 25 -20.82 5.04 -15.25
CA ILE A 25 -20.23 5.84 -14.16
C ILE A 25 -19.25 4.99 -13.35
N LEU A 26 -19.64 3.75 -12.96
CA LEU A 26 -18.76 2.88 -12.22
C LEU A 26 -17.53 2.48 -13.04
N LEU A 27 -17.71 2.12 -14.32
CA LEU A 27 -16.59 1.79 -15.20
C LEU A 27 -15.67 2.99 -15.42
N VAL A 28 -16.21 4.20 -15.62
CA VAL A 28 -15.43 5.44 -15.75
C VAL A 28 -14.64 5.72 -14.48
N ALA A 29 -15.28 5.59 -13.30
CA ALA A 29 -14.62 5.82 -12.04
C ALA A 29 -13.47 4.80 -11.82
N THR A 30 -13.73 3.50 -12.06
CA THR A 30 -12.73 2.44 -11.87
C THR A 30 -11.58 2.56 -12.87
N ILE A 31 -11.90 2.67 -14.16
CA ILE A 31 -10.87 2.80 -15.22
C ILE A 31 -10.10 4.10 -15.04
N GLY A 32 -10.77 5.18 -14.72
CA GLY A 32 -10.15 6.49 -14.50
C GLY A 32 -9.20 6.48 -13.31
N PHE A 33 -9.65 5.93 -12.18
CA PHE A 33 -8.82 5.83 -10.97
C PHE A 33 -7.56 4.99 -11.22
N VAL A 34 -7.72 3.77 -11.78
CA VAL A 34 -6.56 2.89 -12.03
C VAL A 34 -5.67 3.45 -13.13
N SER A 35 -6.22 4.06 -14.17
CA SER A 35 -5.44 4.75 -15.21
C SER A 35 -4.66 5.92 -14.61
N GLY A 36 -5.31 6.73 -13.76
CA GLY A 36 -4.67 7.85 -13.05
C GLY A 36 -3.54 7.37 -12.15
N PHE A 37 -3.77 6.28 -11.40
CA PHE A 37 -2.75 5.67 -10.55
C PHE A 37 -1.54 5.19 -11.38
N LEU A 38 -1.74 4.39 -12.43
CA LEU A 38 -0.65 3.87 -13.27
C LEU A 38 0.13 4.97 -13.99
N VAL A 39 -0.51 6.08 -14.34
CA VAL A 39 0.16 7.25 -14.94
C VAL A 39 0.94 8.04 -13.90
N ALA A 40 0.38 8.23 -12.70
CA ALA A 40 1.07 8.88 -11.60
C ALA A 40 2.29 8.05 -11.17
N ASP A 41 2.12 6.75 -10.93
CA ASP A 41 3.19 5.80 -10.60
C ASP A 41 4.36 5.89 -11.59
N PHE A 42 4.08 5.70 -12.88
CA PHE A 42 5.10 5.76 -13.93
C PHE A 42 5.80 7.12 -14.00
N SER A 43 5.06 8.22 -13.82
CA SER A 43 5.60 9.58 -13.89
C SER A 43 6.43 9.94 -12.66
N MET A 44 6.03 9.44 -11.47
CA MET A 44 6.77 9.63 -10.22
C MET A 44 8.07 8.84 -10.20
N ILE A 45 8.04 7.57 -10.61
CA ILE A 45 9.26 6.76 -10.77
C ILE A 45 10.23 7.43 -11.75
N ALA A 46 9.72 7.98 -12.86
CA ALA A 46 10.55 8.71 -13.79
C ALA A 46 11.15 9.99 -13.17
N ALA A 47 10.38 10.74 -12.38
CA ALA A 47 10.86 11.96 -11.70
C ALA A 47 11.93 11.63 -10.65
N TYR A 48 11.76 10.53 -9.90
CA TYR A 48 12.76 10.03 -8.95
C TYR A 48 14.06 9.66 -9.68
N ASN A 49 14.00 8.81 -10.71
CA ASN A 49 15.19 8.36 -11.44
C ASN A 49 15.94 9.51 -12.14
N GLU A 50 15.21 10.46 -12.75
CA GLU A 50 15.81 11.64 -13.37
C GLU A 50 16.35 12.63 -12.34
N GLY A 51 15.85 12.56 -11.12
CA GLY A 51 16.29 13.38 -10.00
C GLY A 51 17.78 13.24 -9.72
N PHE A 52 18.34 12.03 -9.88
CA PHE A 52 19.77 11.78 -9.63
C PHE A 52 20.69 12.65 -10.47
N GLU A 53 20.40 12.76 -11.76
CA GLU A 53 21.18 13.62 -12.66
C GLU A 53 20.79 15.10 -12.54
N LYS A 54 19.47 15.38 -12.53
CA LYS A 54 18.93 16.74 -12.55
C LYS A 54 19.33 17.57 -11.34
N TYR A 55 19.37 16.94 -10.15
CA TYR A 55 19.69 17.61 -8.89
C TYR A 55 21.09 17.31 -8.38
N HIS A 56 21.92 16.67 -9.20
CA HIS A 56 23.31 16.32 -8.88
C HIS A 56 23.41 15.59 -7.54
N ILE A 57 22.62 14.52 -7.37
CA ILE A 57 22.63 13.71 -6.14
C ILE A 57 24.02 13.12 -5.94
N GLU A 58 24.51 13.18 -4.72
CA GLU A 58 25.79 12.69 -4.27
C GLU A 58 25.97 11.17 -4.53
N ASP A 59 27.22 10.72 -4.64
CA ASP A 59 27.55 9.30 -4.61
C ASP A 59 27.79 8.81 -3.16
N GLY A 60 27.72 9.69 -2.20
CA GLY A 60 27.72 9.45 -0.76
C GLY A 60 28.18 10.67 0.03
N HIS A 61 28.06 10.56 1.34
CA HIS A 61 28.55 11.59 2.27
C HIS A 61 29.28 10.98 3.47
N PHE A 62 30.09 11.79 4.14
CA PHE A 62 30.79 11.41 5.36
C PHE A 62 30.85 12.56 6.35
N ARG A 63 30.83 12.21 7.62
CA ARG A 63 30.89 13.17 8.74
C ARG A 63 32.25 13.07 9.44
N VAL A 64 32.78 14.23 9.80
CA VAL A 64 34.06 14.35 10.50
C VAL A 64 33.91 15.25 11.72
N GLU A 65 34.82 15.10 12.69
CA GLU A 65 34.79 15.81 13.96
C GLU A 65 35.01 17.33 13.79
N SER A 66 35.80 17.74 12.79
CA SER A 66 36.13 19.15 12.55
C SER A 66 36.28 19.42 11.05
N ALA A 67 36.21 20.70 10.70
CA ALA A 67 36.36 21.14 9.31
C ALA A 67 37.67 20.63 8.65
N LEU A 68 37.54 20.15 7.41
CA LEU A 68 38.69 19.71 6.61
C LEU A 68 39.67 20.87 6.34
N ASN A 69 40.94 20.63 6.62
CA ASN A 69 41.96 21.52 6.19
C ASN A 69 42.35 21.33 4.71
N ARG A 70 43.08 22.28 4.12
CA ARG A 70 43.45 22.23 2.70
C ARG A 70 44.26 20.99 2.32
N ALA A 71 45.12 20.49 3.22
CA ALA A 71 45.93 19.31 2.94
C ALA A 71 45.09 18.05 2.91
N GLN A 72 44.14 17.91 3.85
CA GLN A 72 43.16 16.81 3.91
C GLN A 72 42.27 16.82 2.67
N ALA A 73 41.62 17.94 2.35
CA ALA A 73 40.78 18.07 1.16
C ALA A 73 41.55 17.73 -0.13
N LYS A 74 42.83 18.15 -0.26
CA LYS A 74 43.67 17.77 -1.40
C LYS A 74 44.00 16.28 -1.45
N ALA A 75 44.24 15.65 -0.29
CA ALA A 75 44.52 14.23 -0.23
C ALA A 75 43.29 13.39 -0.66
N LEU A 76 42.09 13.79 -0.22
CA LEU A 76 40.83 13.13 -0.56
C LEU A 76 40.48 13.32 -2.05
N THR A 77 40.62 14.52 -2.59
CA THR A 77 40.37 14.75 -4.03
C THR A 77 41.37 14.03 -4.95
N ALA A 78 42.56 13.71 -4.44
CA ALA A 78 43.53 12.89 -5.18
C ALA A 78 43.08 11.43 -5.37
N ALA A 79 42.07 10.96 -4.60
CA ALA A 79 41.45 9.67 -4.78
C ALA A 79 40.43 9.62 -5.94
N GLY A 80 40.31 10.67 -6.73
CA GLY A 80 39.44 10.70 -7.92
C GLY A 80 38.00 11.12 -7.62
N VAL A 81 37.75 11.74 -6.46
CA VAL A 81 36.45 12.28 -6.06
C VAL A 81 36.44 13.81 -6.03
N THR A 82 35.28 14.39 -6.26
CA THR A 82 35.04 15.81 -6.00
C THR A 82 34.27 15.95 -4.71
N LEU A 83 34.75 16.83 -3.81
CA LEU A 83 34.12 17.06 -2.50
C LEU A 83 33.27 18.32 -2.51
N TYR A 84 32.17 18.27 -1.80
CA TYR A 84 31.25 19.38 -1.60
C TYR A 84 30.91 19.53 -0.12
N ASP A 85 30.79 20.76 0.35
CA ASP A 85 30.35 21.06 1.71
C ASP A 85 28.86 20.76 1.83
N LEU A 86 28.51 19.85 2.77
CA LEU A 86 27.13 19.45 3.09
C LEU A 86 26.86 19.63 4.59
N HIS A 87 27.41 20.74 5.15
CA HIS A 87 27.27 21.03 6.58
C HIS A 87 25.84 21.38 6.93
N TYR A 88 25.41 20.97 8.13
CA TYR A 88 24.09 21.28 8.64
C TYR A 88 24.12 21.63 10.14
N ARG A 89 23.00 22.17 10.62
CA ARG A 89 22.70 22.36 12.03
C ARG A 89 21.34 21.77 12.32
N GLU A 90 21.13 21.24 13.52
CA GLU A 90 19.85 20.69 13.93
C GLU A 90 19.21 21.55 15.00
N ALA A 91 18.00 22.02 14.75
CA ALA A 91 17.21 22.82 15.68
C ALA A 91 16.01 22.00 16.17
N SER A 92 15.88 21.86 17.49
CA SER A 92 14.65 21.35 18.10
C SER A 92 13.59 22.42 18.10
N LEU A 93 12.38 22.10 17.69
CA LEU A 93 11.24 23.03 17.62
C LEU A 93 10.29 22.89 18.80
N GLU A 94 9.50 23.93 19.07
CA GLU A 94 8.51 23.92 20.18
C GLU A 94 7.46 22.81 20.04
N ASN A 95 7.17 22.33 18.82
CA ASN A 95 6.25 21.22 18.56
C ASN A 95 6.86 19.83 18.86
N GLY A 96 8.10 19.78 19.35
CA GLY A 96 8.82 18.55 19.67
C GLY A 96 9.42 17.84 18.48
N SER A 97 9.48 18.48 17.31
CA SER A 97 10.17 17.96 16.12
C SER A 97 11.59 18.53 16.02
N THR A 98 12.43 17.86 15.23
CA THR A 98 13.80 18.31 14.88
C THR A 98 13.85 18.72 13.42
N LEU A 99 14.47 19.86 13.16
CA LEU A 99 14.67 20.36 11.82
C LEU A 99 16.17 20.40 11.49
N ARG A 100 16.59 19.65 10.48
CA ARG A 100 17.96 19.68 9.95
C ARG A 100 18.06 20.78 8.90
N ILE A 101 18.81 21.81 9.19
CA ILE A 101 18.88 23.04 8.42
C ILE A 101 20.21 23.09 7.64
N TYR A 102 20.11 23.30 6.34
CA TYR A 102 21.25 23.49 5.43
C TYR A 102 21.32 24.93 4.93
N PRO A 103 22.48 25.45 4.57
CA PRO A 103 22.56 26.61 3.68
C PRO A 103 21.99 26.19 2.31
N ASN A 104 21.47 27.15 1.53
CA ASN A 104 20.92 26.84 0.21
C ASN A 104 21.98 26.17 -0.68
N ARG A 105 21.66 24.95 -1.18
CA ARG A 105 22.57 24.07 -1.93
C ARG A 105 22.41 24.29 -3.43
N THR A 106 23.53 24.60 -4.12
CA THR A 106 23.53 24.99 -5.55
C THR A 106 24.41 24.10 -6.42
N GLN A 107 25.27 23.25 -5.86
CA GLN A 107 26.25 22.46 -6.60
C GLN A 107 25.95 20.94 -6.55
N VAL A 108 25.69 20.42 -5.38
CA VAL A 108 25.34 19.02 -5.11
C VAL A 108 24.04 18.98 -4.32
N ASN A 109 23.24 17.95 -4.49
CA ASN A 109 21.95 17.77 -3.83
C ASN A 109 21.10 19.05 -3.93
N THR A 110 20.96 19.59 -5.15
CA THR A 110 20.32 20.88 -5.36
C THR A 110 18.84 20.84 -5.03
N VAL A 111 18.34 21.93 -4.47
CA VAL A 111 16.99 22.02 -3.93
C VAL A 111 15.94 22.13 -5.04
N CYS A 112 14.86 21.38 -4.94
CA CYS A 112 13.68 21.54 -5.78
C CYS A 112 12.66 22.44 -5.09
N LEU A 113 12.50 23.69 -5.55
CA LEU A 113 11.44 24.57 -5.08
C LEU A 113 10.08 24.07 -5.61
N MET A 114 9.16 23.71 -4.70
CA MET A 114 7.83 23.23 -5.03
C MET A 114 6.78 24.34 -5.00
N GLN A 115 6.82 25.20 -3.98
CA GLN A 115 5.92 26.34 -3.82
C GLN A 115 6.64 27.51 -3.15
N GLY A 116 6.22 28.75 -3.42
CA GLY A 116 6.76 29.97 -2.79
C GLY A 116 8.10 30.40 -3.37
N ALA A 117 9.03 30.79 -2.52
CA ALA A 117 10.35 31.27 -2.88
C ALA A 117 11.43 30.72 -1.93
N LEU A 118 12.66 30.59 -2.44
CA LEU A 118 13.80 30.28 -1.57
C LEU A 118 14.10 31.45 -0.63
N PRO A 119 14.61 31.19 0.59
CA PRO A 119 14.90 32.21 1.59
C PRO A 119 15.95 33.20 1.05
N ALA A 120 15.68 34.50 1.24
CA ALA A 120 16.58 35.59 0.90
C ALA A 120 17.06 36.38 2.14
N ALA A 121 16.28 36.43 3.21
CA ALA A 121 16.61 37.07 4.48
C ALA A 121 16.99 36.05 5.57
N ALA A 122 17.71 36.51 6.58
CA ALA A 122 18.17 35.68 7.69
C ALA A 122 17.01 35.07 8.56
N THR A 123 15.86 35.72 8.54
CA THR A 123 14.65 35.26 9.29
C THR A 123 13.71 34.39 8.44
N GLU A 124 14.10 34.03 7.24
CA GLU A 124 13.32 33.23 6.29
C GLU A 124 13.85 31.81 6.21
N ILE A 125 12.93 30.86 6.07
CA ILE A 125 13.25 29.44 5.93
C ILE A 125 12.37 28.80 4.85
N ALA A 126 12.92 27.87 4.07
CA ALA A 126 12.15 26.98 3.23
C ALA A 126 12.26 25.56 3.79
N ILE A 127 11.13 24.95 4.03
CA ILE A 127 11.02 23.63 4.68
C ILE A 127 10.58 22.56 3.69
N ASP A 128 10.91 21.33 4.01
CA ASP A 128 10.44 20.20 3.22
C ASP A 128 8.91 20.15 3.18
N ARG A 129 8.36 19.88 2.00
CA ARG A 129 6.91 19.86 1.76
C ARG A 129 6.21 18.76 2.58
N MET A 130 6.80 17.57 2.67
CA MET A 130 6.19 16.45 3.40
C MET A 130 6.13 16.74 4.90
N TYR A 131 7.21 17.29 5.45
CA TYR A 131 7.24 17.78 6.84
C TYR A 131 6.18 18.87 7.07
N ALA A 132 6.06 19.83 6.14
CA ALA A 132 5.06 20.90 6.23
C ALA A 132 3.62 20.35 6.21
N ASP A 133 3.31 19.47 5.27
CA ASP A 133 1.98 18.83 5.16
C ASP A 133 1.61 18.06 6.44
N ASN A 134 2.56 17.30 7.01
CA ASN A 134 2.34 16.49 8.21
C ASN A 134 2.15 17.33 9.48
N ASN A 135 2.76 18.51 9.53
CA ASN A 135 2.63 19.46 10.64
C ASN A 135 1.63 20.59 10.36
N SER A 136 0.87 20.50 9.26
CA SER A 136 -0.14 21.50 8.85
C SER A 136 0.44 22.92 8.71
N LEU A 137 1.68 23.03 8.22
CA LEU A 137 2.40 24.29 8.01
C LEU A 137 2.20 24.79 6.59
N THR A 138 2.08 26.11 6.44
CA THR A 138 1.89 26.77 5.15
C THR A 138 2.87 27.94 4.98
N ILE A 139 3.02 28.40 3.73
CA ILE A 139 3.83 29.60 3.46
C ILE A 139 3.25 30.79 4.20
N GLY A 140 4.10 31.51 4.94
CA GLY A 140 3.75 32.62 5.79
C GLY A 140 3.65 32.27 7.27
N ASP A 141 3.60 30.99 7.65
CA ASP A 141 3.63 30.57 9.04
C ASP A 141 4.99 30.82 9.68
N THR A 142 5.02 30.91 11.00
CA THR A 142 6.24 31.08 11.77
C THR A 142 6.60 29.79 12.49
N LEU A 143 7.84 29.35 12.33
CA LEU A 143 8.43 28.25 13.09
C LEU A 143 9.25 28.84 14.23
N THR A 144 9.12 28.27 15.42
CA THR A 144 9.87 28.68 16.61
C THR A 144 10.69 27.50 17.12
N ALA A 145 12.00 27.73 17.23
CA ALA A 145 12.91 26.80 17.87
C ALA A 145 12.74 26.79 19.39
N ALA A 146 13.09 25.70 20.05
CA ALA A 146 13.11 25.61 21.50
C ALA A 146 14.08 26.62 22.15
N SER A 147 15.09 27.09 21.40
CA SER A 147 15.99 28.19 21.76
C SER A 147 15.32 29.57 21.79
N GLY A 148 14.11 29.71 21.22
CA GLY A 148 13.34 30.96 21.09
C GLY A 148 13.57 31.72 19.79
N GLU A 149 14.41 31.22 18.88
CA GLU A 149 14.54 31.75 17.53
C GLU A 149 13.29 31.47 16.70
N SER A 150 12.93 32.40 15.81
CA SER A 150 11.72 32.25 14.98
C SER A 150 12.00 32.59 13.52
N TRP A 151 11.47 31.76 12.61
CA TRP A 151 11.67 31.93 11.17
C TRP A 151 10.32 31.89 10.44
N THR A 152 10.19 32.70 9.41
CA THR A 152 9.01 32.71 8.53
C THR A 152 9.21 31.72 7.39
N VAL A 153 8.25 30.84 7.17
CA VAL A 153 8.25 29.89 6.05
C VAL A 153 7.96 30.65 4.75
N THR A 154 8.93 30.73 3.86
CA THR A 154 8.79 31.42 2.55
C THR A 154 8.62 30.47 1.37
N GLY A 155 9.00 29.22 1.53
CA GLY A 155 8.88 28.21 0.49
C GLY A 155 8.73 26.79 1.02
N LEU A 156 8.08 25.98 0.19
CA LEU A 156 8.05 24.54 0.35
C LEU A 156 8.97 23.92 -0.69
N VAL A 157 9.88 23.05 -0.23
CA VAL A 157 10.93 22.44 -1.05
C VAL A 157 10.84 20.91 -0.98
N ALA A 158 11.47 20.25 -1.93
CA ALA A 158 11.89 18.85 -1.81
C ALA A 158 13.42 18.81 -1.97
N LEU A 159 14.06 18.06 -1.09
CA LEU A 159 15.49 17.79 -1.16
C LEU A 159 15.63 16.34 -1.70
N PRO A 160 16.09 16.15 -2.94
CA PRO A 160 16.06 14.83 -3.58
C PRO A 160 16.95 13.78 -2.92
N ASP A 161 17.95 14.18 -2.14
CA ASP A 161 18.76 13.33 -1.25
C ASP A 161 18.01 12.93 0.04
N TYR A 162 16.83 13.51 0.29
CA TYR A 162 15.87 13.19 1.34
C TYR A 162 14.50 12.84 0.73
N SER A 163 14.48 11.93 -0.24
CA SER A 163 13.20 11.44 -0.78
C SER A 163 12.33 10.77 0.31
N CYS A 164 12.97 10.25 1.36
CA CYS A 164 12.38 9.89 2.64
C CYS A 164 13.11 10.62 3.77
N LEU A 165 12.37 11.16 4.73
CA LEU A 165 12.92 11.97 5.82
C LEU A 165 13.47 11.13 6.96
N PHE A 166 14.52 10.34 6.67
CA PHE A 166 15.28 9.63 7.69
C PHE A 166 16.13 10.61 8.51
N SER A 167 16.03 10.54 9.82
CA SER A 167 16.87 11.30 10.74
C SER A 167 18.28 10.71 10.83
N ASP A 168 18.37 9.39 10.80
CA ASP A 168 19.62 8.64 10.77
C ASP A 168 19.51 7.45 9.81
N ASN A 169 20.62 7.02 9.23
CA ASN A 169 20.64 5.91 8.30
C ASN A 169 20.43 4.55 8.99
N SER A 170 20.55 4.49 10.31
CA SER A 170 20.27 3.30 11.14
C SER A 170 18.80 3.19 11.55
N ASP A 171 17.97 4.21 11.31
CA ASP A 171 16.55 4.18 11.64
C ASP A 171 15.83 3.09 10.84
N ALA A 172 14.96 2.33 11.51
CA ALA A 172 14.14 1.29 10.86
C ALA A 172 13.05 1.89 9.94
N MET A 173 12.65 3.14 10.18
CA MET A 173 11.67 3.90 9.40
C MET A 173 11.89 5.39 9.61
N PHE A 174 11.64 6.17 8.58
CA PHE A 174 11.63 7.64 8.70
C PHE A 174 10.38 8.14 9.44
N ASP A 175 10.45 9.35 9.98
CA ASP A 175 9.36 10.01 10.70
C ASP A 175 9.22 11.46 10.28
N ALA A 176 8.49 11.68 9.21
CA ALA A 176 8.27 13.01 8.66
C ALA A 176 7.31 13.89 9.48
N VAL A 177 6.86 13.43 10.64
CA VAL A 177 6.13 14.24 11.63
C VAL A 177 7.11 14.89 12.60
N LYS A 178 8.09 14.11 13.11
CA LYS A 178 9.06 14.57 14.11
C LYS A 178 10.40 15.04 13.54
N PHE A 179 10.69 14.70 12.28
CA PHE A 179 11.91 15.12 11.61
C PHE A 179 11.61 15.77 10.27
N GLY A 180 12.29 16.87 9.99
CA GLY A 180 12.21 17.59 8.73
C GLY A 180 13.56 18.11 8.30
N VAL A 181 13.65 18.47 7.01
CA VAL A 181 14.83 19.15 6.43
C VAL A 181 14.43 20.52 5.90
N ALA A 182 15.37 21.45 5.96
CA ALA A 182 15.11 22.82 5.55
C ALA A 182 16.37 23.48 4.95
N VAL A 183 16.15 24.58 4.24
CA VAL A 183 17.23 25.42 3.73
C VAL A 183 17.02 26.87 4.16
N MET A 184 18.12 27.56 4.41
CA MET A 184 18.16 28.99 4.74
C MET A 184 19.12 29.74 3.83
N ALA A 185 18.96 31.08 3.78
CA ALA A 185 19.97 31.94 3.20
C ALA A 185 21.28 31.78 3.98
N PRO A 186 22.47 31.97 3.34
CA PRO A 186 23.76 31.82 4.02
C PRO A 186 23.92 32.68 5.30
N ASP A 187 23.38 33.89 5.29
CA ASP A 187 23.42 34.79 6.46
C ASP A 187 22.53 34.28 7.60
N GLY A 188 21.37 33.70 7.29
CA GLY A 188 20.48 33.09 8.27
C GLY A 188 21.10 31.84 8.89
N TYR A 189 21.66 30.96 8.04
CA TYR A 189 22.36 29.75 8.50
C TYR A 189 23.56 30.08 9.41
N ALA A 190 24.31 31.11 9.07
CA ALA A 190 25.46 31.54 9.88
C ALA A 190 25.05 32.13 11.26
N ALA A 191 23.85 32.68 11.37
CA ALA A 191 23.30 33.24 12.60
C ALA A 191 22.78 32.20 13.60
N LEU A 192 22.52 30.98 13.16
CA LEU A 192 22.04 29.89 14.05
C LEU A 192 23.03 29.60 15.16
N GLN A 193 22.51 29.37 16.39
CA GLN A 193 23.33 29.11 17.58
C GLN A 193 23.68 27.63 17.75
N GLU A 194 22.92 26.73 17.11
CA GLU A 194 23.10 25.28 17.18
C GLU A 194 24.51 24.89 16.68
N PRO A 195 25.12 23.80 17.23
CA PRO A 195 26.41 23.31 16.79
C PRO A 195 26.38 22.90 15.33
N GLN A 196 27.43 23.20 14.60
CA GLN A 196 27.57 22.81 13.20
C GLN A 196 28.13 21.39 13.08
N THR A 197 27.45 20.58 12.31
CA THR A 197 27.91 19.25 11.91
C THR A 197 28.71 19.36 10.61
N TRP A 198 29.94 18.84 10.66
CA TRP A 198 30.86 18.86 9.53
C TRP A 198 30.64 17.66 8.63
N ASN A 199 29.74 17.79 7.68
CA ASN A 199 29.37 16.77 6.71
C ASN A 199 29.85 17.19 5.31
N TYR A 200 30.32 16.21 4.52
CA TYR A 200 30.82 16.43 3.16
C TYR A 200 30.25 15.38 2.23
N ALA A 201 29.73 15.80 1.08
CA ALA A 201 29.34 14.92 0.01
C ALA A 201 30.49 14.68 -0.97
N TRP A 202 30.50 13.53 -1.62
CA TRP A 202 31.41 13.26 -2.72
C TRP A 202 30.68 12.83 -3.99
N ILE A 203 31.32 13.12 -5.13
CA ILE A 203 30.93 12.60 -6.45
C ILE A 203 32.18 11.99 -7.08
N TYR A 204 32.05 10.76 -7.58
CA TYR A 204 33.14 10.09 -8.30
C TYR A 204 33.42 10.76 -9.64
N GLY A 205 34.69 10.96 -9.98
CA GLY A 205 35.11 11.46 -11.29
C GLY A 205 34.80 10.48 -12.42
N ALA A 206 34.84 9.16 -12.13
CA ALA A 206 34.34 8.08 -12.98
C ALA A 206 33.35 7.25 -12.17
N LYS A 207 32.08 7.31 -12.54
CA LYS A 207 30.99 6.65 -11.78
C LYS A 207 31.08 5.13 -11.95
N PRO A 208 31.09 4.32 -10.88
CA PRO A 208 31.06 2.88 -10.93
C PRO A 208 29.78 2.39 -11.63
N GLY A 209 29.87 1.33 -12.42
CA GLY A 209 28.77 0.88 -13.28
C GLY A 209 27.85 -0.14 -12.65
N SER A 210 28.34 -0.96 -11.70
CA SER A 210 27.58 -2.00 -10.99
C SER A 210 27.56 -1.76 -9.49
N GLU A 211 26.63 -2.39 -8.80
CA GLU A 211 26.52 -2.30 -7.32
C GLU A 211 27.79 -2.84 -6.63
N ALA A 212 28.36 -3.92 -7.13
CA ALA A 212 29.64 -4.46 -6.62
C ALA A 212 30.80 -3.48 -6.81
N GLU A 213 30.89 -2.83 -7.99
CA GLU A 213 31.89 -1.80 -8.24
C GLU A 213 31.70 -0.54 -7.37
N GLN A 214 30.44 -0.21 -7.03
CA GLN A 214 30.14 0.89 -6.11
C GLN A 214 30.61 0.58 -4.70
N LYS A 215 30.40 -0.67 -4.23
CA LYS A 215 30.92 -1.14 -2.93
C LYS A 215 32.44 -1.07 -2.89
N ASP A 216 33.11 -1.64 -3.87
CA ASP A 216 34.59 -1.66 -3.92
C ASP A 216 35.15 -0.23 -3.93
N ALA A 217 34.55 0.67 -4.73
CA ALA A 217 34.97 2.07 -4.79
C ALA A 217 34.73 2.80 -3.46
N ALA A 218 33.62 2.52 -2.77
CA ALA A 218 33.30 3.10 -1.47
C ALA A 218 34.26 2.61 -0.38
N GLU A 219 34.58 1.31 -0.35
CA GLU A 219 35.56 0.75 0.58
C GLU A 219 36.96 1.34 0.37
N ASP A 220 37.40 1.48 -0.88
CA ASP A 220 38.68 2.07 -1.21
C ASP A 220 38.74 3.56 -0.82
N PHE A 221 37.65 4.28 -1.03
CA PHE A 221 37.56 5.69 -0.59
C PHE A 221 37.54 5.81 0.94
N MET A 222 36.82 4.94 1.64
CA MET A 222 36.82 4.87 3.11
C MET A 222 38.22 4.64 3.68
N LYS A 223 39.03 3.76 3.06
CA LYS A 223 40.44 3.54 3.46
C LYS A 223 41.26 4.83 3.32
N VAL A 224 41.02 5.63 2.28
CA VAL A 224 41.68 6.94 2.09
C VAL A 224 41.24 7.93 3.15
N LEU A 225 39.91 7.99 3.44
CA LEU A 225 39.34 8.84 4.49
C LEU A 225 39.93 8.54 5.86
N ASN A 226 39.96 7.26 6.27
CA ASN A 226 40.50 6.83 7.56
C ASN A 226 41.98 7.20 7.79
N LYS A 227 42.74 7.41 6.71
CA LYS A 227 44.13 7.89 6.79
C LYS A 227 44.26 9.39 6.95
N ALA A 228 43.31 10.14 6.41
CA ALA A 228 43.37 11.59 6.29
C ALA A 228 42.62 12.33 7.40
N VAL A 229 41.53 11.76 7.93
CA VAL A 229 40.59 12.42 8.84
C VAL A 229 40.13 11.52 9.97
N SER A 230 39.61 12.11 11.05
CA SER A 230 38.83 11.41 12.08
C SER A 230 37.40 11.24 11.57
N LEU A 231 37.11 10.06 11.02
CA LEU A 231 35.82 9.73 10.42
C LEU A 231 34.83 9.38 11.53
N GLN A 232 33.67 10.03 11.54
CA GLN A 232 32.58 9.77 12.47
C GLN A 232 31.48 8.95 11.82
N ASP A 233 31.22 9.21 10.52
CA ASP A 233 30.17 8.52 9.76
C ASP A 233 30.56 8.43 8.29
N PHE A 234 30.07 7.39 7.60
CA PHE A 234 30.35 7.15 6.20
C PHE A 234 29.17 6.45 5.55
N VAL A 235 28.47 7.14 4.68
CA VAL A 235 27.23 6.66 4.04
C VAL A 235 27.34 6.78 2.51
N PRO A 236 27.68 5.68 1.82
CA PRO A 236 27.58 5.65 0.35
C PRO A 236 26.12 5.76 -0.09
N ALA A 237 25.87 6.36 -1.26
CA ALA A 237 24.51 6.60 -1.76
C ALA A 237 23.67 5.32 -1.89
N TYR A 238 24.29 4.17 -2.23
CA TYR A 238 23.60 2.89 -2.34
C TYR A 238 23.15 2.30 -0.99
N GLU A 239 23.70 2.78 0.12
CA GLU A 239 23.29 2.43 1.49
C GLU A 239 22.45 3.52 2.16
N ASN A 240 22.35 4.72 1.55
CA ASN A 240 21.61 5.83 2.11
C ASN A 240 20.10 5.61 1.97
N GLN A 241 19.44 5.23 3.06
CA GLN A 241 18.00 4.97 3.10
C GLN A 241 17.17 6.20 2.70
N ALA A 242 17.62 7.41 3.01
CA ALA A 242 16.92 8.64 2.61
C ALA A 242 16.82 8.80 1.09
N ILE A 243 17.75 8.19 0.34
CA ILE A 243 17.76 8.15 -1.12
C ILE A 243 17.09 6.88 -1.65
N THR A 244 17.51 5.69 -1.18
CA THR A 244 17.20 4.39 -1.81
C THR A 244 15.80 3.86 -1.49
N PHE A 245 15.28 4.13 -0.29
CA PHE A 245 14.01 3.59 0.20
C PHE A 245 12.85 3.86 -0.77
N THR A 246 12.76 5.07 -1.30
CA THR A 246 11.71 5.43 -2.28
C THR A 246 11.77 4.55 -3.54
N GLY A 247 12.97 4.32 -4.08
CA GLY A 247 13.16 3.49 -5.28
C GLY A 247 12.82 2.02 -5.06
N GLU A 248 13.07 1.52 -3.86
CA GLU A 248 12.78 0.13 -3.48
C GLU A 248 11.29 -0.12 -3.21
N ASP A 249 10.57 0.89 -2.73
CA ASP A 249 9.17 0.77 -2.33
C ASP A 249 8.19 1.14 -3.44
N MET A 250 8.52 2.14 -4.28
CA MET A 250 7.66 2.59 -5.39
C MET A 250 7.42 1.48 -6.41
N GLY A 251 6.15 1.37 -6.86
CA GLY A 251 5.72 0.39 -7.85
C GLY A 251 5.22 -0.94 -7.28
N SER A 252 5.40 -1.21 -5.99
CA SER A 252 4.88 -2.40 -5.31
C SER A 252 3.34 -2.51 -5.41
N ASP A 253 2.64 -1.39 -5.33
CA ASP A 253 1.17 -1.30 -5.39
C ASP A 253 0.57 -1.53 -6.78
N ARG A 254 1.38 -1.51 -7.83
CA ARG A 254 0.94 -1.62 -9.23
C ARG A 254 0.16 -2.90 -9.50
N SER A 255 0.65 -4.03 -9.05
CA SER A 255 0.01 -5.34 -9.24
C SER A 255 -1.34 -5.42 -8.54
N MET A 256 -1.44 -4.87 -7.34
CA MET A 256 -2.69 -4.81 -6.57
C MET A 256 -3.74 -3.94 -7.28
N MET A 257 -3.37 -2.78 -7.81
CA MET A 257 -4.27 -1.89 -8.54
C MET A 257 -4.79 -2.49 -9.84
N ILE A 258 -3.94 -3.23 -10.56
CA ILE A 258 -4.33 -3.96 -11.78
C ILE A 258 -5.29 -5.10 -11.43
N ALA A 259 -5.02 -5.86 -10.37
CA ALA A 259 -5.92 -6.91 -9.91
C ALA A 259 -7.29 -6.36 -9.51
N LEU A 260 -7.34 -5.24 -8.79
CA LEU A 260 -8.57 -4.52 -8.45
C LEU A 260 -9.37 -4.14 -9.69
N LEU A 261 -8.73 -3.55 -10.71
CA LEU A 261 -9.36 -3.21 -11.98
C LEU A 261 -10.04 -4.43 -12.60
N TYR A 262 -9.30 -5.53 -12.75
CA TYR A 262 -9.82 -6.71 -13.45
C TYR A 262 -10.94 -7.39 -12.68
N ILE A 263 -10.88 -7.45 -11.36
CA ILE A 263 -11.96 -7.96 -10.51
C ILE A 263 -13.25 -7.16 -10.75
N ILE A 264 -13.17 -5.84 -10.73
CA ILE A 264 -14.34 -4.97 -10.96
C ILE A 264 -14.87 -5.13 -12.38
N ILE A 265 -14.02 -5.21 -13.39
CA ILE A 265 -14.43 -5.44 -14.78
C ILE A 265 -15.14 -6.79 -14.93
N VAL A 266 -14.65 -7.84 -14.29
CA VAL A 266 -15.29 -9.17 -14.31
C VAL A 266 -16.68 -9.10 -13.67
N ILE A 267 -16.81 -8.45 -12.51
CA ILE A 267 -18.11 -8.27 -11.85
C ILE A 267 -19.07 -7.51 -12.78
N MET A 268 -18.62 -6.42 -13.39
CA MET A 268 -19.44 -5.63 -14.28
C MET A 268 -19.81 -6.38 -15.56
N ALA A 269 -18.91 -7.19 -16.11
CA ALA A 269 -19.18 -8.03 -17.24
C ALA A 269 -20.26 -9.09 -16.91
N PHE A 270 -20.24 -9.68 -15.71
CA PHE A 270 -21.31 -10.56 -15.24
C PHE A 270 -22.65 -9.81 -15.06
N VAL A 271 -22.64 -8.61 -14.48
CA VAL A 271 -23.85 -7.78 -14.36
C VAL A 271 -24.44 -7.47 -15.73
N PHE A 272 -23.62 -7.12 -16.72
CA PHE A 272 -24.04 -6.94 -18.10
C PHE A 272 -24.61 -8.24 -18.70
N ALA A 273 -23.93 -9.34 -18.54
CA ALA A 273 -24.35 -10.64 -19.07
C ALA A 273 -25.70 -11.07 -18.53
N VAL A 274 -25.91 -11.00 -17.21
CA VAL A 274 -27.21 -11.33 -16.58
C VAL A 274 -28.29 -10.38 -17.03
N THR A 275 -28.00 -9.10 -17.14
CA THR A 275 -28.94 -8.08 -17.63
C THR A 275 -29.36 -8.36 -19.06
N THR A 276 -28.42 -8.71 -19.94
CA THR A 276 -28.69 -9.02 -21.34
C THR A 276 -29.51 -10.31 -21.47
N VAL A 277 -29.21 -11.32 -20.65
CA VAL A 277 -30.03 -12.54 -20.58
C VAL A 277 -31.48 -12.25 -20.19
N ASN A 278 -31.70 -11.35 -19.23
CA ASN A 278 -33.05 -10.93 -18.85
C ASN A 278 -33.77 -10.16 -19.99
N THR A 279 -33.04 -9.31 -20.73
CA THR A 279 -33.58 -8.65 -21.93
C THR A 279 -33.97 -9.67 -23.00
N ILE A 280 -33.13 -10.69 -23.25
CA ILE A 280 -33.43 -11.79 -24.17
C ILE A 280 -34.66 -12.56 -23.72
N ALA A 281 -34.84 -12.78 -22.42
CA ALA A 281 -36.01 -13.47 -21.89
C ALA A 281 -37.31 -12.64 -22.12
N LYS A 282 -37.27 -11.34 -21.91
CA LYS A 282 -38.42 -10.43 -22.19
C LYS A 282 -38.74 -10.34 -23.69
N GLU A 283 -37.74 -10.41 -24.53
CA GLU A 283 -37.88 -10.29 -25.99
C GLU A 283 -37.91 -11.65 -26.72
N SER A 284 -38.13 -12.73 -25.99
CA SER A 284 -38.03 -14.07 -26.53
C SER A 284 -38.92 -14.31 -27.76
N SER A 285 -40.15 -13.83 -27.79
CA SER A 285 -41.04 -13.94 -28.96
C SER A 285 -40.48 -13.21 -30.18
N VAL A 286 -39.94 -12.01 -29.98
CA VAL A 286 -39.31 -11.22 -31.06
C VAL A 286 -38.05 -11.93 -31.59
N ILE A 287 -37.24 -12.49 -30.69
CA ILE A 287 -36.06 -13.26 -31.06
C ILE A 287 -36.44 -14.55 -31.80
N GLY A 288 -37.48 -15.23 -31.34
CA GLY A 288 -38.03 -16.41 -32.01
C GLY A 288 -38.50 -16.08 -33.45
N THR A 289 -39.22 -14.99 -33.63
CA THR A 289 -39.67 -14.47 -34.94
C THR A 289 -38.51 -14.08 -35.85
N LEU A 290 -37.50 -13.34 -35.32
CA LEU A 290 -36.31 -12.96 -36.08
C LEU A 290 -35.55 -14.18 -36.57
N ARG A 291 -35.41 -15.18 -35.72
CA ARG A 291 -34.74 -16.47 -36.08
C ARG A 291 -35.54 -17.27 -37.08
N ALA A 292 -36.88 -17.24 -37.02
CA ALA A 292 -37.76 -17.86 -38.00
C ALA A 292 -37.67 -17.14 -39.38
N LEU A 293 -37.43 -15.82 -39.37
CA LEU A 293 -37.20 -15.00 -40.56
C LEU A 293 -35.77 -15.12 -41.13
N GLY A 294 -34.91 -16.00 -40.57
CA GLY A 294 -33.59 -16.31 -41.12
C GLY A 294 -32.40 -15.59 -40.48
N TYR A 295 -32.59 -14.79 -39.43
CA TYR A 295 -31.46 -14.23 -38.70
C TYR A 295 -30.63 -15.31 -38.02
N THR A 296 -29.32 -15.22 -38.23
CA THR A 296 -28.36 -16.16 -37.65
C THR A 296 -28.13 -15.91 -36.14
N ARG A 297 -27.64 -16.94 -35.45
CA ARG A 297 -27.24 -16.79 -34.02
C ARG A 297 -26.16 -15.74 -33.86
N GLY A 298 -25.17 -15.72 -34.79
CA GLY A 298 -24.06 -14.79 -34.74
C GLY A 298 -24.48 -13.32 -34.88
N GLU A 299 -25.51 -13.06 -35.71
CA GLU A 299 -26.07 -11.70 -35.85
C GLU A 299 -26.78 -11.22 -34.58
N LEU A 300 -27.51 -12.11 -33.91
CA LEU A 300 -28.15 -11.79 -32.62
C LEU A 300 -27.13 -11.63 -31.49
N VAL A 301 -26.12 -12.52 -31.40
CA VAL A 301 -25.01 -12.36 -30.43
C VAL A 301 -24.34 -11.00 -30.62
N ARG A 302 -24.00 -10.65 -31.88
CA ARG A 302 -23.38 -9.34 -32.18
C ARG A 302 -24.28 -8.17 -31.82
N HIS A 303 -25.58 -8.28 -32.03
CA HIS A 303 -26.54 -7.24 -31.68
C HIS A 303 -26.60 -6.99 -30.17
N TYR A 304 -26.82 -8.04 -29.37
CA TYR A 304 -26.93 -7.93 -27.90
C TYR A 304 -25.59 -7.64 -27.21
N MET A 305 -24.47 -7.98 -27.85
CA MET A 305 -23.13 -7.65 -27.36
C MET A 305 -22.72 -6.20 -27.65
N ALA A 306 -23.36 -5.56 -28.63
CA ALA A 306 -22.98 -4.22 -29.06
C ALA A 306 -23.09 -3.17 -27.94
N MET A 307 -24.13 -3.23 -27.08
CA MET A 307 -24.31 -2.29 -25.98
C MET A 307 -23.27 -2.45 -24.86
N PRO A 308 -23.04 -3.63 -24.29
CA PRO A 308 -21.95 -3.83 -23.31
C PRO A 308 -20.61 -3.32 -23.84
N VAL A 309 -20.25 -3.67 -25.07
CA VAL A 309 -18.98 -3.26 -25.67
C VAL A 309 -18.92 -1.74 -25.90
N LEU A 310 -19.98 -1.13 -26.42
CA LEU A 310 -20.04 0.31 -26.66
C LEU A 310 -19.93 1.11 -25.34
N VAL A 311 -20.67 0.70 -24.32
CA VAL A 311 -20.61 1.33 -23.00
C VAL A 311 -19.20 1.20 -22.41
N THR A 312 -18.59 0.02 -22.49
CA THR A 312 -17.21 -0.18 -21.98
C THR A 312 -16.19 0.66 -22.75
N LEU A 313 -16.29 0.75 -24.10
CA LEU A 313 -15.39 1.59 -24.89
C LEU A 313 -15.53 3.08 -24.57
N ILE A 314 -16.77 3.57 -24.45
CA ILE A 314 -17.00 4.96 -24.05
C ILE A 314 -16.49 5.20 -22.63
N SER A 315 -16.75 4.28 -21.71
CA SER A 315 -16.27 4.38 -20.32
C SER A 315 -14.75 4.33 -20.25
N ALA A 316 -14.10 3.50 -21.06
CA ALA A 316 -12.66 3.45 -21.14
C ALA A 316 -12.06 4.74 -21.72
N ALA A 317 -12.66 5.30 -22.78
CA ALA A 317 -12.21 6.57 -23.34
C ALA A 317 -12.34 7.72 -22.34
N VAL A 318 -13.51 7.87 -21.70
CA VAL A 318 -13.76 8.92 -20.70
C VAL A 318 -12.93 8.68 -19.44
N GLY A 319 -12.84 7.41 -18.96
CA GLY A 319 -12.05 7.04 -17.79
C GLY A 319 -10.57 7.36 -17.98
N ASN A 320 -9.98 6.96 -19.13
CA ASN A 320 -8.60 7.31 -19.44
C ASN A 320 -8.39 8.82 -19.58
N LEU A 321 -9.32 9.53 -20.22
CA LEU A 321 -9.22 10.99 -20.29
C LEU A 321 -9.16 11.61 -18.88
N LEU A 322 -10.05 11.20 -17.97
CA LEU A 322 -10.05 11.67 -16.59
C LEU A 322 -8.80 11.19 -15.83
N GLY A 323 -8.36 9.96 -16.09
CA GLY A 323 -7.15 9.39 -15.52
C GLY A 323 -5.90 10.22 -15.85
N TYR A 324 -5.71 10.53 -17.13
CA TYR A 324 -4.56 11.31 -17.60
C TYR A 324 -4.63 12.82 -17.30
N THR A 325 -5.80 13.35 -16.93
CA THR A 325 -5.95 14.80 -16.67
C THR A 325 -6.13 15.15 -15.20
N PHE A 326 -7.10 14.57 -14.54
CA PHE A 326 -7.52 14.97 -13.20
C PHE A 326 -7.16 13.93 -12.12
N LEU A 327 -7.44 12.64 -12.38
CA LEU A 327 -7.28 11.61 -11.36
C LEU A 327 -5.82 11.26 -11.09
N LYS A 328 -4.93 11.48 -12.08
CA LYS A 328 -3.49 11.34 -11.87
C LYS A 328 -2.96 12.25 -10.77
N ASP A 329 -3.49 13.47 -10.65
CA ASP A 329 -3.03 14.43 -9.63
C ASP A 329 -3.51 14.02 -8.23
N ILE A 330 -4.71 13.41 -8.13
CA ILE A 330 -5.19 12.80 -6.88
C ILE A 330 -4.30 11.62 -6.49
N CYS A 331 -3.96 10.75 -7.45
CA CYS A 331 -3.07 9.61 -7.21
C CYS A 331 -1.63 10.06 -6.93
N ALA A 332 -1.13 11.10 -7.59
CA ALA A 332 0.16 11.70 -7.28
C ALA A 332 0.22 12.26 -5.84
N GLY A 333 -0.91 12.79 -5.36
CA GLY A 333 -1.03 13.23 -3.97
C GLY A 333 -0.81 12.10 -2.95
N MET A 334 -1.10 10.84 -3.31
CA MET A 334 -0.78 9.67 -2.46
C MET A 334 0.73 9.46 -2.35
N TYR A 335 1.46 9.54 -3.47
CA TYR A 335 2.93 9.47 -3.48
C TYR A 335 3.56 10.63 -2.71
N TYR A 336 3.04 11.83 -2.88
CA TYR A 336 3.50 12.99 -2.10
C TYR A 336 3.17 12.88 -0.61
N GLY A 337 2.16 12.16 -0.21
CA GLY A 337 1.88 11.84 1.20
C GLY A 337 2.85 10.81 1.79
N SER A 338 3.48 9.98 0.95
CA SER A 338 4.40 8.93 1.37
C SER A 338 5.88 9.31 1.21
N TYR A 339 6.22 10.21 0.26
CA TYR A 339 7.60 10.57 -0.07
C TYR A 339 7.76 12.06 -0.33
N SER A 340 8.95 12.59 -0.05
CA SER A 340 9.35 13.95 -0.41
C SER A 340 9.96 13.99 -1.81
N LEU A 341 9.14 13.80 -2.82
CA LEU A 341 9.55 13.79 -4.21
C LEU A 341 9.54 15.19 -4.84
N PRO A 342 10.43 15.47 -5.81
CA PRO A 342 10.39 16.71 -6.59
C PRO A 342 9.15 16.77 -7.49
N THR A 343 8.90 17.92 -8.09
CA THR A 343 7.80 18.10 -9.05
C THR A 343 7.95 17.16 -10.24
N TYR A 344 6.89 16.41 -10.54
CA TYR A 344 6.88 15.47 -11.67
C TYR A 344 6.28 16.08 -12.93
N VAL A 345 6.66 15.54 -14.07
CA VAL A 345 6.05 15.84 -15.37
C VAL A 345 5.27 14.61 -15.82
N THR A 346 3.99 14.80 -16.14
CA THR A 346 3.14 13.70 -16.60
C THR A 346 3.68 13.07 -17.88
N ARG A 347 3.96 11.78 -17.84
CA ARG A 347 4.45 11.00 -18.97
C ARG A 347 3.37 10.08 -19.52
N TRP A 348 3.38 9.88 -20.83
CA TRP A 348 2.52 8.91 -21.48
C TRP A 348 2.96 7.48 -21.10
N ASN A 349 2.04 6.71 -20.55
CA ASN A 349 2.27 5.30 -20.23
C ASN A 349 1.40 4.42 -21.16
N ALA A 350 2.02 3.80 -22.15
CA ALA A 350 1.34 2.94 -23.11
C ALA A 350 0.76 1.69 -22.45
N ASP A 351 1.47 1.10 -21.48
CA ASP A 351 1.02 -0.10 -20.77
C ASP A 351 -0.25 0.21 -19.97
N ALA A 352 -0.27 1.35 -19.25
CA ALA A 352 -1.45 1.81 -18.52
C ALA A 352 -2.66 1.93 -19.46
N PHE A 353 -2.48 2.52 -20.64
CA PHE A 353 -3.55 2.65 -21.64
C PHE A 353 -4.03 1.29 -22.15
N TRP A 354 -3.15 0.35 -22.46
CA TRP A 354 -3.54 -0.99 -22.89
C TRP A 354 -4.24 -1.78 -21.79
N MET A 355 -3.73 -1.76 -20.56
CA MET A 355 -4.28 -2.46 -19.43
C MET A 355 -5.67 -1.94 -19.04
N THR A 356 -5.90 -0.64 -19.14
CA THR A 356 -7.18 0.00 -18.78
C THR A 356 -8.17 0.11 -19.94
N THR A 357 -7.77 -0.18 -21.17
CA THR A 357 -8.64 -0.14 -22.36
C THR A 357 -8.82 -1.50 -23.02
N ALA A 358 -7.75 -2.10 -23.51
CA ALA A 358 -7.85 -3.35 -24.30
C ALA A 358 -8.29 -4.53 -23.46
N VAL A 359 -7.71 -4.71 -22.26
CA VAL A 359 -8.04 -5.85 -21.40
C VAL A 359 -9.47 -5.77 -20.86
N PRO A 360 -9.98 -4.64 -20.33
CA PRO A 360 -11.40 -4.49 -19.98
C PRO A 360 -12.36 -4.80 -21.11
N VAL A 361 -12.07 -4.31 -22.31
CA VAL A 361 -12.92 -4.56 -23.49
C VAL A 361 -12.87 -6.04 -23.88
N ALA A 362 -11.71 -6.66 -23.87
CA ALA A 362 -11.55 -8.09 -24.15
C ALA A 362 -12.30 -8.97 -23.14
N LEU A 363 -12.17 -8.72 -21.85
CA LEU A 363 -12.91 -9.40 -20.78
C LEU A 363 -14.42 -9.23 -20.95
N MET A 364 -14.87 -8.01 -21.23
CA MET A 364 -16.28 -7.72 -21.47
C MET A 364 -16.82 -8.50 -22.69
N ILE A 365 -16.07 -8.53 -23.79
CA ILE A 365 -16.43 -9.29 -25.00
C ILE A 365 -16.48 -10.79 -24.66
N PHE A 366 -15.46 -11.34 -24.03
CA PHE A 366 -15.35 -12.74 -23.75
C PHE A 366 -16.49 -13.25 -22.85
N ILE A 367 -16.72 -12.59 -21.72
CA ILE A 367 -17.75 -13.00 -20.75
C ILE A 367 -19.16 -12.87 -21.36
N ASN A 368 -19.46 -11.74 -22.00
CA ASN A 368 -20.77 -11.55 -22.61
C ASN A 368 -20.98 -12.48 -23.81
N TRP A 369 -19.96 -12.68 -24.65
CA TRP A 369 -20.03 -13.64 -25.77
C TRP A 369 -20.33 -15.06 -25.27
N PHE A 370 -19.63 -15.53 -24.25
CA PHE A 370 -19.83 -16.86 -23.68
C PHE A 370 -21.26 -17.06 -23.17
N VAL A 371 -21.77 -16.09 -22.41
CA VAL A 371 -23.13 -16.16 -21.83
C VAL A 371 -24.19 -16.05 -22.92
N LEU A 372 -24.03 -15.14 -23.89
CA LEU A 372 -24.96 -14.93 -25.01
C LEU A 372 -24.97 -16.13 -25.96
N ALA A 373 -23.81 -16.65 -26.34
CA ALA A 373 -23.70 -17.82 -27.20
C ALA A 373 -24.41 -19.03 -26.59
N ARG A 374 -24.28 -19.19 -25.27
CA ARG A 374 -24.98 -20.26 -24.52
C ARG A 374 -26.49 -20.05 -24.46
N THR A 375 -26.94 -18.82 -24.27
CA THR A 375 -28.38 -18.49 -24.12
C THR A 375 -29.09 -18.56 -25.49
N LEU A 376 -28.49 -18.02 -26.55
CA LEU A 376 -29.07 -18.01 -27.91
C LEU A 376 -28.90 -19.34 -28.66
N HIS A 377 -28.32 -20.37 -28.03
CA HIS A 377 -28.21 -21.71 -28.62
C HIS A 377 -29.57 -22.44 -28.71
N LEU A 378 -30.56 -22.01 -27.95
CA LEU A 378 -31.89 -22.61 -27.91
C LEU A 378 -32.61 -22.57 -29.28
N PRO A 379 -33.43 -23.53 -29.66
CA PRO A 379 -34.17 -23.53 -30.92
C PRO A 379 -35.25 -22.42 -30.95
N PRO A 380 -35.63 -21.91 -32.16
CA PRO A 380 -36.58 -20.79 -32.30
C PRO A 380 -37.95 -21.06 -31.63
N LEU A 381 -38.39 -22.32 -31.65
CA LEU A 381 -39.67 -22.71 -31.05
C LEU A 381 -39.70 -22.51 -29.51
N GLN A 382 -38.58 -22.72 -28.83
CA GLN A 382 -38.50 -22.47 -27.39
C GLN A 382 -38.57 -20.97 -27.06
N PHE A 383 -38.00 -20.14 -27.92
CA PHE A 383 -38.16 -18.69 -27.81
C PHE A 383 -39.58 -18.21 -27.99
N LEU A 384 -40.28 -18.76 -28.97
CA LEU A 384 -41.72 -18.44 -29.24
C LEU A 384 -42.63 -18.92 -28.10
N ARG A 385 -42.26 -20.03 -27.45
CA ARG A 385 -43.04 -20.58 -26.32
C ARG A 385 -42.65 -20.01 -24.96
N HIS A 386 -41.75 -19.04 -24.94
CA HIS A 386 -41.14 -18.50 -23.71
C HIS A 386 -40.52 -19.57 -22.79
N ASP A 387 -40.17 -20.75 -23.33
CA ASP A 387 -39.51 -21.83 -22.59
C ASP A 387 -37.98 -21.73 -22.79
N LEU A 388 -37.38 -20.82 -22.06
CA LEU A 388 -35.94 -20.59 -22.10
C LEU A 388 -35.16 -21.49 -21.13
N SER A 389 -35.86 -22.40 -20.41
CA SER A 389 -35.20 -23.34 -19.51
C SER A 389 -34.68 -24.57 -20.27
N ARG A 390 -33.38 -24.84 -20.16
CA ARG A 390 -32.72 -26.03 -20.74
C ARG A 390 -33.17 -27.35 -20.15
N ARG A 391 -33.88 -27.37 -19.03
CA ARG A 391 -34.39 -28.54 -18.35
C ARG A 391 -35.90 -28.47 -18.30
N SER A 392 -36.53 -29.20 -19.22
CA SER A 392 -37.93 -29.60 -19.15
C SER A 392 -38.17 -30.62 -18.00
N GLY A 393 -37.44 -30.54 -16.92
CA GLY A 393 -37.74 -31.26 -15.68
C GLY A 393 -38.72 -30.42 -14.89
N ARG A 394 -39.85 -31.00 -14.50
CA ARG A 394 -40.79 -30.45 -13.51
C ARG A 394 -39.93 -29.84 -12.37
N ARG A 395 -39.85 -28.50 -12.30
CA ARG A 395 -39.33 -27.86 -11.10
C ARG A 395 -40.32 -28.25 -10.00
N HIS A 396 -39.99 -29.27 -9.24
CA HIS A 396 -40.67 -29.56 -7.99
C HIS A 396 -40.51 -28.29 -7.16
N ALA A 397 -41.60 -27.54 -7.03
CA ALA A 397 -41.64 -26.47 -6.07
C ALA A 397 -41.35 -27.09 -4.72
N LEU A 398 -40.23 -26.73 -4.10
CA LEU A 398 -39.91 -27.22 -2.75
C LEU A 398 -41.13 -27.02 -1.87
N PRO A 399 -41.69 -28.10 -1.29
CA PRO A 399 -42.87 -27.98 -0.44
C PRO A 399 -42.49 -27.21 0.82
N LEU A 400 -42.90 -25.93 0.89
CA LEU A 400 -42.71 -25.12 2.08
C LEU A 400 -43.71 -25.55 3.16
N PRO A 401 -43.29 -25.65 4.43
CA PRO A 401 -44.14 -26.07 5.55
C PRO A 401 -45.43 -25.25 5.62
N LYS A 402 -46.56 -25.94 5.77
CA LYS A 402 -47.87 -25.27 5.86
C LYS A 402 -48.05 -24.40 7.12
N LEU A 403 -47.22 -24.63 8.14
CA LEU A 403 -47.19 -23.83 9.38
C LEU A 403 -46.75 -22.37 9.19
N LEU A 404 -46.04 -22.05 8.11
CA LEU A 404 -45.57 -20.68 7.88
C LEU A 404 -46.72 -19.79 7.36
N PRO A 405 -46.84 -18.51 7.83
CA PRO A 405 -47.78 -17.54 7.31
C PRO A 405 -47.64 -17.35 5.80
N PHE A 406 -48.73 -17.00 5.12
CA PHE A 406 -48.75 -16.84 3.66
C PHE A 406 -47.63 -15.90 3.16
N PHE A 407 -47.47 -14.74 3.79
CA PHE A 407 -46.45 -13.76 3.40
C PHE A 407 -45.02 -14.29 3.53
N THR A 408 -44.71 -15.10 4.55
CA THR A 408 -43.41 -15.73 4.74
C THR A 408 -43.13 -16.77 3.68
N ARG A 409 -44.14 -17.62 3.34
CA ARG A 409 -44.01 -18.59 2.24
C ARG A 409 -43.84 -17.89 0.89
N PHE A 410 -44.56 -16.80 0.67
CA PHE A 410 -44.40 -15.99 -0.57
C PHE A 410 -42.98 -15.43 -0.67
N ARG A 411 -42.46 -14.82 0.37
CA ARG A 411 -41.08 -14.29 0.41
C ARG A 411 -40.03 -15.38 0.19
N ALA A 412 -40.14 -16.50 0.86
CA ALA A 412 -39.25 -17.65 0.66
C ALA A 412 -39.27 -18.13 -0.81
N ARG A 413 -40.47 -18.16 -1.43
CA ARG A 413 -40.61 -18.54 -2.85
C ARG A 413 -39.96 -17.50 -3.79
N VAL A 414 -40.10 -16.21 -3.51
CA VAL A 414 -39.42 -15.12 -4.27
C VAL A 414 -37.91 -15.28 -4.18
N ILE A 415 -37.38 -15.60 -2.99
CA ILE A 415 -35.94 -15.82 -2.79
C ILE A 415 -35.48 -17.04 -3.59
N LEU A 416 -36.13 -18.19 -3.45
CA LEU A 416 -35.78 -19.44 -4.15
C LEU A 416 -35.86 -19.31 -5.69
N GLN A 417 -36.82 -18.56 -6.21
CA GLN A 417 -36.95 -18.31 -7.65
C GLN A 417 -35.86 -17.40 -8.21
N ASN A 418 -35.26 -16.56 -7.37
CA ASN A 418 -34.22 -15.59 -7.76
C ASN A 418 -32.82 -15.95 -7.24
N LEU A 419 -32.61 -17.22 -6.80
CA LEU A 419 -31.37 -17.66 -6.16
C LEU A 419 -30.10 -17.32 -7.00
N GLY A 420 -30.17 -17.49 -8.34
CA GLY A 420 -29.04 -17.14 -9.22
C GLY A 420 -28.73 -15.64 -9.22
N SER A 421 -29.75 -14.78 -9.13
CA SER A 421 -29.54 -13.33 -9.02
C SER A 421 -29.00 -12.94 -7.64
N TYR A 422 -29.44 -13.62 -6.59
CA TYR A 422 -28.93 -13.41 -5.24
C TYR A 422 -27.50 -13.95 -5.05
N ALA A 423 -27.10 -15.00 -5.77
CA ALA A 423 -25.71 -15.45 -5.77
C ALA A 423 -24.76 -14.39 -6.36
N VAL A 424 -25.17 -13.73 -7.46
CA VAL A 424 -24.40 -12.61 -8.02
C VAL A 424 -24.37 -11.43 -7.06
N LEU A 425 -25.49 -11.14 -6.37
CA LEU A 425 -25.54 -10.11 -5.33
C LEU A 425 -24.56 -10.43 -4.19
N PHE A 426 -24.53 -11.68 -3.72
CA PHE A 426 -23.58 -12.11 -2.68
C PHE A 426 -22.14 -11.88 -3.08
N ILE A 427 -21.76 -12.28 -4.29
CA ILE A 427 -20.40 -12.06 -4.81
C ILE A 427 -20.08 -10.56 -4.88
N GLY A 428 -21.01 -9.73 -5.37
CA GLY A 428 -20.83 -8.29 -5.43
C GLY A 428 -20.68 -7.63 -4.06
N ILE A 429 -21.49 -8.05 -3.08
CA ILE A 429 -21.37 -7.59 -1.69
C ILE A 429 -20.04 -8.04 -1.09
N LEU A 430 -19.66 -9.31 -1.28
CA LEU A 430 -18.40 -9.86 -0.78
C LEU A 430 -17.19 -9.03 -1.26
N PHE A 431 -17.13 -8.70 -2.55
CA PHE A 431 -16.02 -7.90 -3.08
C PHE A 431 -16.04 -6.44 -2.60
N ALA A 432 -17.21 -5.82 -2.55
CA ALA A 432 -17.32 -4.46 -2.03
C ALA A 432 -16.90 -4.36 -0.56
N ASN A 433 -17.33 -5.34 0.24
CA ASN A 433 -16.97 -5.42 1.64
C ASN A 433 -15.50 -5.80 1.84
N LEU A 434 -14.90 -6.60 0.97
CA LEU A 434 -13.46 -6.92 1.03
C LEU A 434 -12.61 -5.65 0.90
N LEU A 435 -12.98 -4.75 -0.03
CA LEU A 435 -12.32 -3.45 -0.15
C LEU A 435 -12.56 -2.56 1.08
N LEU A 436 -13.78 -2.56 1.61
CA LEU A 436 -14.12 -1.80 2.81
C LEU A 436 -13.39 -2.34 4.03
N SER A 437 -13.24 -3.67 4.15
CA SER A 437 -12.48 -4.28 5.24
C SER A 437 -11.01 -3.88 5.20
N PHE A 438 -10.37 -3.88 4.03
CA PHE A 438 -8.99 -3.44 3.87
C PHE A 438 -8.80 -1.99 4.36
N GLY A 439 -9.68 -1.08 3.89
CA GLY A 439 -9.60 0.34 4.27
C GLY A 439 -9.92 0.64 5.75
N LEU A 440 -10.58 -0.28 6.47
CA LEU A 440 -10.88 -0.14 7.90
C LEU A 440 -9.90 -0.91 8.80
N MET A 441 -9.42 -2.09 8.36
CA MET A 441 -8.55 -2.96 9.17
C MET A 441 -7.14 -2.41 9.29
N LEU A 442 -6.57 -1.84 8.24
CA LEU A 442 -5.17 -1.40 8.26
C LEU A 442 -4.91 -0.28 9.27
N PRO A 443 -5.72 0.80 9.33
CA PRO A 443 -5.55 1.80 10.38
C PRO A 443 -5.74 1.24 11.79
N ASP A 444 -6.69 0.33 11.97
CA ASP A 444 -6.92 -0.32 13.28
C ASP A 444 -5.72 -1.20 13.70
N ALA A 445 -5.12 -1.93 12.74
CA ALA A 445 -3.94 -2.76 12.99
C ALA A 445 -2.71 -1.90 13.35
N LEU A 446 -2.49 -0.77 12.66
CA LEU A 446 -1.40 0.16 12.95
C LEU A 446 -1.55 0.83 14.32
N ASN A 447 -2.76 1.23 14.69
CA ASN A 447 -3.03 1.79 16.01
C ASN A 447 -2.80 0.75 17.11
N HIS A 448 -3.28 -0.47 16.90
CA HIS A 448 -3.08 -1.56 17.86
C HIS A 448 -1.59 -1.91 18.00
N TYR A 449 -0.85 -1.96 16.89
CA TYR A 449 0.61 -2.16 16.92
C TYR A 449 1.28 -1.07 17.77
N SER A 450 0.93 0.20 17.56
CA SER A 450 1.47 1.31 18.34
C SER A 450 1.14 1.22 19.84
N GLU A 451 -0.07 0.75 20.19
CA GLU A 451 -0.50 0.60 21.59
C GLU A 451 0.18 -0.59 22.30
N THR A 452 0.53 -1.64 21.55
CA THR A 452 1.04 -2.91 22.12
C THR A 452 2.55 -3.10 21.95
N ILE A 453 3.21 -2.25 21.19
CA ILE A 453 4.65 -2.42 20.90
C ILE A 453 5.50 -2.37 22.17
N GLY A 454 5.11 -1.56 23.17
CA GLY A 454 5.80 -1.49 24.45
C GLY A 454 5.82 -2.83 25.20
N ASP A 455 4.74 -3.61 25.12
CA ASP A 455 4.64 -4.93 25.72
C ASP A 455 5.48 -5.99 24.99
N ASN A 456 5.86 -5.71 23.74
CA ASN A 456 6.65 -6.58 22.88
C ASN A 456 8.13 -6.15 22.76
N MET A 457 8.61 -5.20 23.56
CA MET A 457 10.01 -4.80 23.60
C MET A 457 10.83 -5.82 24.40
N LEU A 458 12.08 -6.07 23.97
CA LEU A 458 13.02 -6.91 24.72
C LEU A 458 13.45 -6.24 26.03
N CYS A 459 13.61 -4.92 26.00
CA CYS A 459 14.00 -4.06 27.12
C CYS A 459 13.49 -2.64 26.87
N SER A 460 13.61 -1.75 27.84
CA SER A 460 13.17 -0.35 27.69
C SER A 460 14.03 0.41 26.67
N THR A 461 15.32 0.13 26.63
CA THR A 461 16.27 0.75 25.70
C THR A 461 17.30 -0.28 25.23
N GLN A 462 17.44 -0.44 23.93
CA GLN A 462 18.48 -1.25 23.32
C GLN A 462 19.47 -0.30 22.62
N THR A 463 20.70 -0.26 23.12
CA THR A 463 21.77 0.55 22.52
C THR A 463 22.64 -0.35 21.66
N VAL A 464 22.68 -0.11 20.36
CA VAL A 464 23.58 -0.77 19.41
C VAL A 464 24.84 0.05 19.28
N LEU A 465 26.00 -0.58 19.48
CA LEU A 465 27.29 0.10 19.45
C LEU A 465 27.86 0.12 18.02
N GLN A 466 28.52 1.20 17.69
CA GLN A 466 29.26 1.35 16.45
C GLN A 466 30.77 1.27 16.70
N ILE A 467 31.42 0.34 15.99
CA ILE A 467 32.87 0.23 16.03
C ILE A 467 33.49 1.44 15.31
N PRO A 468 34.48 2.13 15.93
CA PRO A 468 35.09 3.30 15.30
C PRO A 468 35.76 2.93 13.98
N TYR A 469 35.59 3.73 12.94
CA TYR A 469 36.22 3.51 11.63
C TYR A 469 37.77 3.45 11.71
N SER A 470 38.37 4.11 12.70
CA SER A 470 39.80 4.03 12.96
C SER A 470 40.29 2.63 13.40
N ALA A 471 39.40 1.80 13.92
CA ALA A 471 39.71 0.40 14.26
C ALA A 471 39.81 -0.50 13.01
N MET A 472 39.24 -0.07 11.89
CA MET A 472 39.27 -0.78 10.59
C MET A 472 40.49 -0.40 9.74
N ASN A 473 41.48 0.33 10.28
CA ASN A 473 42.66 0.77 9.53
C ASN A 473 43.70 -0.31 9.41
N GLU A 474 43.71 -1.03 8.31
CA GLU A 474 44.66 -2.14 8.03
C GLU A 474 46.13 -1.69 7.91
N ASP A 475 46.35 -0.44 7.48
CA ASP A 475 47.72 0.09 7.29
C ASP A 475 48.38 0.55 8.58
N ASN A 476 47.57 0.82 9.62
CA ASN A 476 48.11 1.20 10.95
C ASN A 476 47.49 0.31 12.03
N LYS A 477 47.99 -0.92 12.10
CA LYS A 477 47.53 -1.94 13.07
C LYS A 477 47.66 -1.47 14.53
N LEU A 478 48.63 -0.60 14.85
CA LEU A 478 48.76 -0.08 16.19
C LEU A 478 47.60 0.85 16.55
N ASN A 479 47.25 1.76 15.65
CA ASN A 479 46.10 2.65 15.85
C ASN A 479 44.80 1.85 15.91
N ALA A 480 44.63 0.85 15.07
CA ALA A 480 43.46 -0.02 15.09
C ALA A 480 43.31 -0.71 16.45
N VAL A 481 44.40 -1.29 16.97
CA VAL A 481 44.42 -1.93 18.31
C VAL A 481 44.14 -0.93 19.43
N VAL A 482 44.73 0.27 19.38
CA VAL A 482 44.50 1.33 20.38
C VAL A 482 43.03 1.82 20.30
N SER A 483 42.48 2.05 19.10
CA SER A 483 41.10 2.43 18.94
C SER A 483 40.12 1.39 19.47
N MET A 484 40.41 0.11 19.23
CA MET A 484 39.59 -0.99 19.74
C MET A 484 39.72 -1.16 21.28
N MET A 485 40.89 -0.89 21.84
CA MET A 485 41.05 -0.85 23.30
C MET A 485 40.30 0.32 23.95
N LEU A 486 40.38 1.50 23.36
CA LEU A 486 39.62 2.67 23.81
C LEU A 486 38.12 2.43 23.69
N PHE A 487 37.65 1.91 22.55
CA PHE A 487 36.28 1.52 22.36
C PHE A 487 35.77 0.62 23.49
N ARG A 488 36.52 -0.45 23.82
CA ARG A 488 36.15 -1.34 24.93
C ARG A 488 36.12 -0.63 26.29
N MET A 489 37.10 0.23 26.55
CA MET A 489 37.20 0.94 27.85
C MET A 489 36.09 2.01 28.01
N GLU A 490 35.71 2.68 26.92
CA GLU A 490 34.74 3.78 26.94
C GLU A 490 33.29 3.29 26.73
N THR A 491 33.08 2.04 26.29
CA THR A 491 31.75 1.46 26.12
C THR A 491 31.38 0.45 27.20
N GLU A 492 32.33 0.04 28.11
CA GLU A 492 32.02 -0.83 29.23
C GLU A 492 31.23 -0.05 30.30
N THR A 493 30.02 -0.48 30.59
CA THR A 493 29.13 0.18 31.55
C THR A 493 28.24 -0.82 32.30
N GLU A 494 27.90 -0.48 33.55
CA GLU A 494 26.88 -1.16 34.36
C GLU A 494 25.65 -0.23 34.62
N GLU A 495 25.63 0.92 33.98
CA GLU A 495 24.54 1.91 34.12
C GLU A 495 23.20 1.28 33.75
N ASN A 496 22.14 1.65 34.47
CA ASN A 496 20.76 1.24 34.16
C ASN A 496 20.58 -0.28 33.94
N ASN A 497 21.32 -1.11 34.68
CA ASN A 497 21.28 -2.56 34.55
C ASN A 497 21.70 -3.05 33.14
N ALA A 498 22.61 -2.35 32.47
CA ALA A 498 23.09 -2.70 31.14
C ALA A 498 23.61 -4.17 31.09
N GLU A 499 23.11 -4.91 30.11
CA GLU A 499 23.49 -6.30 29.85
C GLU A 499 23.99 -6.41 28.40
N PRO A 500 25.23 -6.86 28.18
CA PRO A 500 25.83 -6.90 26.86
C PRO A 500 25.20 -8.01 26.00
N PHE A 501 24.94 -7.71 24.72
CA PHE A 501 24.58 -8.68 23.70
C PHE A 501 25.50 -8.57 22.49
N SER A 502 25.62 -9.66 21.73
CA SER A 502 26.23 -9.61 20.40
C SER A 502 25.17 -9.50 19.35
N ALA A 503 25.44 -8.72 18.32
CA ALA A 503 24.55 -8.58 17.18
C ALA A 503 25.30 -8.88 15.87
N TYR A 504 24.61 -9.51 14.94
CA TYR A 504 25.07 -9.72 13.58
C TYR A 504 23.88 -9.65 12.61
N THR A 505 24.07 -9.04 11.45
CA THR A 505 22.98 -8.89 10.49
C THR A 505 23.26 -9.71 9.25
N LEU A 506 22.35 -10.59 8.91
CA LEU A 506 22.34 -11.35 7.65
C LEU A 506 21.11 -10.98 6.83
N GLN A 507 21.06 -11.44 5.59
CA GLN A 507 19.94 -11.20 4.69
C GLN A 507 19.27 -12.52 4.29
N THR A 508 17.96 -12.52 4.12
CA THR A 508 17.24 -13.66 3.54
C THR A 508 17.66 -13.86 2.07
N LEU A 509 17.55 -15.10 1.58
CA LEU A 509 17.91 -15.44 0.20
C LEU A 509 16.97 -14.76 -0.80
N SER A 510 17.51 -14.37 -1.96
CA SER A 510 16.73 -13.84 -3.09
C SER A 510 15.92 -14.94 -3.81
N THR A 511 14.96 -14.55 -4.66
CA THR A 511 14.18 -15.50 -5.48
C THR A 511 15.07 -16.34 -6.40
N GLU A 512 16.15 -15.78 -6.94
CA GLU A 512 17.11 -16.49 -7.79
C GLU A 512 17.84 -17.59 -7.02
N GLU A 513 17.99 -17.43 -5.72
CA GLU A 513 18.62 -18.40 -4.82
C GLU A 513 17.61 -19.34 -4.15
N GLY A 514 16.34 -19.30 -4.56
CA GLY A 514 15.25 -20.07 -3.97
C GLY A 514 14.61 -19.46 -2.75
N GLY A 515 14.87 -18.17 -2.49
CA GLY A 515 14.29 -17.38 -1.42
C GLY A 515 13.05 -16.59 -1.82
N ILE A 516 12.90 -15.38 -1.29
CA ILE A 516 11.75 -14.49 -1.47
C ILE A 516 12.02 -13.36 -2.48
N ALA A 517 10.95 -12.77 -3.02
CA ALA A 517 11.04 -11.72 -4.02
C ALA A 517 11.77 -10.45 -3.51
N LYS A 518 11.61 -10.13 -2.22
CA LYS A 518 12.26 -8.98 -1.58
C LYS A 518 13.10 -9.47 -0.39
N PRO A 519 14.41 -9.71 -0.56
CA PRO A 519 15.31 -10.07 0.54
C PRO A 519 15.30 -8.98 1.62
N GLU A 520 15.35 -9.39 2.88
CA GLU A 520 15.35 -8.47 4.01
C GLU A 520 16.41 -8.82 5.04
N SER A 521 16.83 -7.82 5.78
CA SER A 521 17.81 -7.98 6.87
C SER A 521 17.20 -8.70 8.06
N VAL A 522 17.91 -9.66 8.59
CA VAL A 522 17.56 -10.44 9.78
C VAL A 522 18.62 -10.17 10.84
N MET A 523 18.21 -9.64 11.98
CA MET A 523 19.11 -9.42 13.12
C MET A 523 19.30 -10.72 13.89
N LEU A 524 20.54 -11.11 14.10
CA LEU A 524 20.91 -12.22 14.96
C LEU A 524 21.38 -11.68 16.31
N TYR A 525 20.72 -12.10 17.38
CA TYR A 525 21.06 -11.73 18.75
C TYR A 525 21.80 -12.88 19.47
N GLY A 526 22.99 -12.59 19.92
CA GLY A 526 23.73 -13.44 20.86
C GLY A 526 23.49 -12.93 22.26
N VAL A 527 22.80 -13.70 23.09
CA VAL A 527 22.39 -13.28 24.43
C VAL A 527 23.08 -14.12 25.53
N GLU A 528 23.21 -13.56 26.72
CA GLU A 528 23.77 -14.27 27.86
C GLU A 528 22.82 -15.39 28.33
N PRO A 529 23.36 -16.53 28.80
CA PRO A 529 22.51 -17.65 29.23
C PRO A 529 21.61 -17.34 30.42
N ASP A 530 22.00 -16.38 31.27
CA ASP A 530 21.29 -15.90 32.44
C ASP A 530 20.71 -14.48 32.26
N SER A 531 20.48 -14.09 31.00
CA SER A 531 19.90 -12.79 30.66
C SER A 531 18.57 -12.56 31.37
N ARG A 532 18.41 -11.36 31.94
CA ARG A 532 17.16 -10.93 32.55
C ARG A 532 16.17 -10.40 31.53
N TYR A 533 16.66 -9.99 30.36
CA TYR A 533 15.85 -9.38 29.29
C TYR A 533 15.39 -10.43 28.27
N VAL A 534 16.22 -11.39 27.92
CA VAL A 534 15.95 -12.42 26.92
C VAL A 534 16.18 -13.81 27.50
N SER A 535 15.12 -14.43 27.97
CA SER A 535 15.22 -15.79 28.57
C SER A 535 14.97 -16.86 27.50
N LEU A 536 16.06 -17.45 26.98
CA LEU A 536 15.94 -18.54 26.01
C LEU A 536 15.59 -19.86 26.71
N PRO A 537 14.74 -20.71 26.12
CA PRO A 537 14.38 -22.02 26.71
C PRO A 537 15.55 -23.01 26.81
N GLY A 538 16.65 -22.77 26.09
CA GLY A 538 17.83 -23.62 26.05
C GLY A 538 19.00 -22.99 25.31
N SER A 539 20.07 -23.75 25.09
CA SER A 539 21.29 -23.30 24.40
C SER A 539 21.22 -23.42 22.87
N GLY A 540 20.02 -23.54 22.31
CA GLY A 540 19.76 -23.69 20.88
C GLY A 540 19.57 -22.36 20.14
N VAL A 541 19.08 -22.45 18.89
CA VAL A 541 18.77 -21.32 18.01
C VAL A 541 17.27 -21.16 17.93
N TYR A 542 16.78 -19.96 18.17
CA TYR A 542 15.36 -19.63 18.21
C TYR A 542 15.04 -18.50 17.23
N VAL A 543 14.00 -18.66 16.44
CA VAL A 543 13.47 -17.57 15.61
C VAL A 543 12.46 -16.75 16.41
N SER A 544 12.35 -15.45 16.13
CA SER A 544 11.30 -14.61 16.69
C SER A 544 9.91 -15.09 16.23
N ALA A 545 8.87 -14.83 17.03
CA ALA A 545 7.50 -15.13 16.64
C ALA A 545 7.10 -14.40 15.34
N ALA A 546 7.59 -13.18 15.12
CA ALA A 546 7.42 -12.44 13.87
C ALA A 546 8.05 -13.20 12.68
N TYR A 547 9.27 -13.72 12.83
CA TYR A 547 9.93 -14.53 11.80
C TYR A 547 9.13 -15.81 11.50
N ALA A 548 8.74 -16.53 12.57
CA ALA A 548 7.97 -17.76 12.48
C ALA A 548 6.63 -17.56 11.77
N GLU A 549 5.91 -16.49 12.10
CA GLU A 549 4.63 -16.16 11.47
C GLU A 549 4.79 -15.76 10.00
N LYS A 550 5.77 -14.92 9.68
CA LYS A 550 6.02 -14.45 8.30
C LYS A 550 6.40 -15.59 7.36
N TYR A 551 7.37 -16.40 7.74
CA TYR A 551 7.96 -17.45 6.89
C TYR A 551 7.40 -18.86 7.14
N ASN A 552 6.48 -18.98 8.11
CA ASN A 552 5.90 -20.27 8.53
C ASN A 552 6.99 -21.28 8.95
N ILE A 553 7.97 -20.83 9.77
CA ILE A 553 9.09 -21.60 10.29
C ILE A 553 8.80 -22.01 11.73
N GLY A 554 9.14 -23.24 12.09
CA GLY A 554 8.96 -23.79 13.43
C GLY A 554 10.16 -24.61 13.92
N ALA A 555 10.01 -25.21 15.09
CA ALA A 555 11.02 -26.09 15.66
C ALA A 555 11.30 -27.31 14.74
N GLY A 556 12.55 -27.57 14.46
CA GLY A 556 13.02 -28.64 13.56
C GLY A 556 13.24 -28.22 12.12
N ASP A 557 12.88 -26.99 11.74
CA ASP A 557 13.16 -26.43 10.41
C ASP A 557 14.61 -25.89 10.35
N THR A 558 15.05 -25.58 9.13
CA THR A 558 16.35 -24.94 8.89
C THR A 558 16.15 -23.62 8.17
N VAL A 559 16.92 -22.61 8.58
CA VAL A 559 16.94 -21.29 7.96
C VAL A 559 18.32 -21.06 7.37
N THR A 560 18.37 -20.68 6.09
CA THR A 560 19.60 -20.26 5.41
C THR A 560 19.54 -18.78 5.12
N LEU A 561 20.56 -18.05 5.57
CA LEU A 561 20.74 -16.61 5.37
C LEU A 561 22.09 -16.38 4.70
N ARG A 562 22.27 -15.22 4.09
CA ARG A 562 23.53 -14.83 3.43
C ARG A 562 24.07 -13.49 3.95
N GLU A 563 25.34 -13.24 3.72
CA GLU A 563 25.92 -11.90 3.85
C GLU A 563 25.32 -10.95 2.79
N LYS A 564 25.09 -9.70 3.21
CA LYS A 564 24.56 -8.65 2.34
C LYS A 564 25.55 -8.30 1.26
N TYR A 565 25.91 -8.53 0.30
CA TYR A 565 26.91 -8.21 -0.74
C TYR A 565 27.98 -9.30 -0.93
N GLU A 566 27.83 -10.48 -0.27
CA GLU A 566 28.74 -11.59 -0.42
C GLU A 566 27.98 -12.89 -0.72
N ASP A 567 28.67 -13.87 -1.29
CA ASP A 567 28.10 -15.19 -1.58
C ASP A 567 28.09 -16.13 -0.37
N THR A 568 28.61 -15.67 0.78
CA THR A 568 28.72 -16.47 1.99
C THR A 568 27.34 -16.72 2.59
N GLN A 569 26.99 -18.00 2.78
CA GLN A 569 25.72 -18.43 3.35
C GLN A 569 25.91 -19.15 4.68
N TYR A 570 24.98 -18.91 5.60
CA TYR A 570 24.91 -19.55 6.92
C TYR A 570 23.58 -20.28 7.07
N THR A 571 23.65 -21.52 7.56
CA THR A 571 22.45 -22.35 7.79
C THR A 571 22.30 -22.65 9.26
N PHE A 572 21.15 -22.35 9.82
CA PHE A 572 20.79 -22.54 11.22
C PHE A 572 19.71 -23.60 11.37
N ALA A 573 19.89 -24.59 12.23
CA ALA A 573 18.82 -25.48 12.65
C ALA A 573 18.02 -24.79 13.78
N ILE A 574 16.71 -24.71 13.64
CA ILE A 574 15.84 -23.98 14.55
C ILE A 574 15.29 -24.92 15.62
N ASP A 575 15.64 -24.65 16.88
CA ASP A 575 15.20 -25.44 18.05
C ASP A 575 13.82 -25.02 18.55
N GLY A 576 13.39 -23.77 18.25
CA GLY A 576 12.07 -23.29 18.65
C GLY A 576 11.77 -21.86 18.23
N VAL A 577 10.65 -21.35 18.72
CA VAL A 577 10.19 -19.97 18.51
C VAL A 577 10.28 -19.23 19.84
N TYR A 578 10.92 -18.06 19.82
CA TYR A 578 10.95 -17.12 20.94
C TYR A 578 9.82 -16.10 20.78
N ASP A 579 9.06 -15.88 21.86
CA ASP A 579 7.88 -14.99 21.84
C ASP A 579 8.30 -13.51 21.76
N TYR A 580 8.65 -13.08 20.57
CA TYR A 580 9.03 -11.71 20.24
C TYR A 580 8.45 -11.31 18.89
N MET A 581 7.58 -10.29 18.92
CA MET A 581 6.89 -9.79 17.73
C MET A 581 7.47 -8.47 17.20
N GLY A 582 8.46 -7.89 17.89
CA GLY A 582 8.98 -6.54 17.56
C GLY A 582 9.83 -6.49 16.29
N ALA A 583 10.50 -7.58 15.93
CA ALA A 583 11.32 -7.62 14.72
C ALA A 583 11.49 -9.06 14.19
N ILE A 584 11.92 -9.16 12.93
CA ILE A 584 12.38 -10.39 12.31
C ILE A 584 13.80 -10.67 12.81
N ALA A 585 13.94 -11.63 13.73
CA ALA A 585 15.21 -11.88 14.42
C ALA A 585 15.44 -13.37 14.71
N ILE A 586 16.71 -13.70 14.96
CA ILE A 586 17.15 -15.01 15.44
C ILE A 586 17.92 -14.82 16.74
N PHE A 587 17.64 -15.65 17.73
CA PHE A 587 18.24 -15.61 19.05
C PHE A 587 19.08 -16.87 19.30
N MET A 588 20.24 -16.69 19.85
CA MET A 588 21.13 -17.80 20.25
C MET A 588 22.04 -17.39 21.41
N PRO A 589 22.75 -18.33 22.12
CA PRO A 589 23.74 -17.95 23.11
C PRO A 589 24.87 -17.10 22.51
N ARG A 590 25.33 -16.07 23.23
CA ARG A 590 26.36 -15.13 22.78
C ARG A 590 27.64 -15.82 22.31
N GLU A 591 28.10 -16.83 23.05
CA GLU A 591 29.26 -17.60 22.64
C GLU A 591 29.08 -18.35 21.31
N THR A 592 27.86 -18.82 21.04
CA THR A 592 27.56 -19.51 19.80
C THR A 592 27.61 -18.53 18.63
N LEU A 593 26.99 -17.34 18.75
CA LEU A 593 27.05 -16.30 17.74
C LEU A 593 28.49 -15.85 17.49
N ASN A 594 29.21 -15.50 18.56
CA ASN A 594 30.59 -15.00 18.44
C ASN A 594 31.53 -16.04 17.78
N ARG A 595 31.35 -17.32 18.05
CA ARG A 595 32.11 -18.40 17.42
C ARG A 595 31.72 -18.61 15.95
N THR A 596 30.42 -18.46 15.60
CA THR A 596 29.92 -18.66 14.22
C THR A 596 30.51 -17.62 13.28
N PHE A 597 30.67 -16.38 13.75
CA PHE A 597 31.16 -15.25 12.96
C PHE A 597 32.60 -14.83 13.31
N ASP A 598 33.33 -15.62 14.05
CA ASP A 598 34.72 -15.35 14.44
C ASP A 598 34.98 -14.00 15.12
N LEU A 599 34.00 -13.54 15.92
CA LEU A 599 34.03 -12.22 16.57
C LEU A 599 34.88 -12.16 17.84
N GLY A 600 35.39 -13.29 18.31
CA GLY A 600 36.12 -13.39 19.57
C GLY A 600 35.21 -13.58 20.80
N SER A 601 35.72 -14.29 21.83
CA SER A 601 34.89 -14.70 22.97
C SER A 601 34.38 -13.56 23.86
N GLY A 602 35.00 -12.40 23.81
CA GLY A 602 34.60 -11.23 24.60
C GLY A 602 33.87 -10.15 23.81
N TYR A 603 33.49 -10.44 22.55
CA TYR A 603 32.80 -9.46 21.72
C TYR A 603 31.37 -9.20 22.21
N TYR A 604 30.96 -7.94 22.17
CA TYR A 604 29.58 -7.48 22.30
C TYR A 604 29.33 -6.32 21.32
N GLY A 605 28.14 -6.25 20.78
CA GLY A 605 27.70 -5.24 19.80
C GLY A 605 26.68 -4.27 20.35
N GLY A 606 26.30 -4.38 21.63
CA GLY A 606 25.32 -3.49 22.23
C GLY A 606 24.90 -3.89 23.63
N TYR A 607 23.96 -3.14 24.18
CA TYR A 607 23.42 -3.33 25.54
C TYR A 607 21.90 -3.31 25.53
N PHE A 608 21.29 -4.22 26.28
CA PHE A 608 19.93 -4.10 26.77
C PHE A 608 19.97 -3.36 28.11
N SER A 609 19.08 -2.37 28.31
CA SER A 609 19.06 -1.56 29.52
C SER A 609 17.64 -1.10 29.89
N ASP A 610 17.48 -0.68 31.16
CA ASP A 610 16.20 -0.15 31.67
C ASP A 610 15.95 1.32 31.28
N ALA A 611 17.00 2.06 30.88
CA ALA A 611 16.95 3.43 30.43
C ALA A 611 18.15 3.74 29.50
N PRO A 612 18.15 4.90 28.80
CA PRO A 612 19.28 5.31 27.95
C PRO A 612 20.62 5.34 28.73
N LEU A 613 21.69 4.88 28.09
CA LEU A 613 23.03 4.87 28.65
C LEU A 613 23.71 6.21 28.37
N THR A 614 23.98 6.99 29.45
CA THR A 614 24.54 8.34 29.33
C THR A 614 26.08 8.36 29.49
N GLU A 615 26.66 7.28 29.96
CA GLU A 615 28.11 7.16 30.14
C GLU A 615 28.84 6.86 28.82
N ILE A 616 28.13 6.32 27.81
CA ILE A 616 28.69 5.98 26.50
C ILE A 616 28.65 7.21 25.60
N ASP A 617 29.81 7.59 25.08
CA ASP A 617 29.94 8.71 24.15
C ASP A 617 29.14 8.41 22.85
N GLU A 618 28.40 9.42 22.35
CA GLU A 618 27.57 9.33 21.13
C GLU A 618 28.34 8.80 19.91
N LYS A 619 29.66 9.04 19.83
CA LYS A 619 30.51 8.54 18.73
C LYS A 619 30.58 7.00 18.66
N TYR A 620 30.23 6.30 19.74
CA TYR A 620 30.21 4.84 19.81
C TYR A 620 28.79 4.27 19.76
N VAL A 621 27.78 5.12 19.73
CA VAL A 621 26.39 4.71 19.60
C VAL A 621 26.00 4.68 18.13
N GLY A 622 25.74 3.51 17.59
CA GLY A 622 25.26 3.34 16.21
C GLY A 622 23.76 3.58 16.10
N SER A 623 22.97 3.04 17.02
CA SER A 623 21.53 3.32 17.10
C SER A 623 20.98 3.02 18.49
N VAL A 624 19.87 3.68 18.81
CA VAL A 624 19.08 3.45 20.03
C VAL A 624 17.69 3.01 19.64
N ILE A 625 17.30 1.82 20.08
CA ILE A 625 15.96 1.28 19.84
C ILE A 625 15.18 1.39 21.14
N ASP A 626 14.27 2.34 21.19
CA ASP A 626 13.37 2.59 22.30
C ASP A 626 11.91 2.59 21.81
N TYR A 627 10.98 2.91 22.70
CA TYR A 627 9.55 3.00 22.35
C TYR A 627 9.28 4.01 21.23
N ASP A 628 9.96 5.16 21.21
CA ASP A 628 9.76 6.17 20.15
C ASP A 628 10.28 5.66 18.80
N ALA A 629 11.43 5.02 18.77
CA ALA A 629 12.02 4.43 17.57
C ALA A 629 11.08 3.37 16.94
N LEU A 630 10.49 2.50 17.75
CA LEU A 630 9.57 1.48 17.26
C LEU A 630 8.22 2.04 16.81
N THR A 631 7.75 3.12 17.44
CA THR A 631 6.49 3.76 17.05
C THR A 631 6.62 4.65 15.82
N LYS A 632 7.82 5.01 15.37
CA LYS A 632 8.06 5.72 14.09
C LYS A 632 7.32 5.05 12.93
N ILE A 633 7.38 3.72 12.83
CA ILE A 633 6.74 2.93 11.76
C ILE A 633 5.22 3.18 11.71
N SER A 634 4.52 2.97 12.82
CA SER A 634 3.07 3.14 12.86
C SER A 634 2.65 4.59 12.67
N ARG A 635 3.41 5.54 13.20
CA ARG A 635 3.17 6.98 13.07
C ARG A 635 3.30 7.42 11.62
N GLN A 636 4.38 7.05 10.94
CA GLN A 636 4.60 7.37 9.54
C GLN A 636 3.57 6.72 8.62
N LEU A 637 3.30 5.42 8.79
CA LEU A 637 2.30 4.71 7.98
C LEU A 637 0.89 5.27 8.18
N THR A 638 0.52 5.66 9.40
CA THR A 638 -0.79 6.28 9.68
C THR A 638 -0.96 7.59 8.91
N VAL A 639 0.07 8.43 8.86
CA VAL A 639 0.02 9.71 8.13
C VAL A 639 0.04 9.47 6.62
N SER A 640 0.95 8.65 6.13
CA SER A 640 1.10 8.37 4.69
C SER A 640 -0.14 7.69 4.09
N MET A 641 -0.73 6.72 4.81
CA MET A 641 -1.84 5.91 4.28
C MET A 641 -3.23 6.42 4.66
N GLY A 642 -3.35 7.34 5.61
CA GLY A 642 -4.65 7.77 6.16
C GLY A 642 -5.60 8.34 5.10
N SER A 643 -5.11 9.22 4.23
CA SER A 643 -5.89 9.79 3.12
C SER A 643 -6.27 8.75 2.06
N MET A 644 -5.35 7.82 1.77
CA MET A 644 -5.57 6.71 0.84
C MET A 644 -6.68 5.77 1.33
N MET A 645 -6.68 5.40 2.61
CA MET A 645 -7.72 4.54 3.19
C MET A 645 -9.10 5.19 3.11
N GLY A 646 -9.20 6.51 3.28
CA GLY A 646 -10.44 7.26 3.07
C GLY A 646 -10.99 7.14 1.64
N LEU A 647 -10.13 7.25 0.64
CA LEU A 647 -10.49 7.06 -0.77
C LEU A 647 -10.94 5.62 -1.07
N VAL A 648 -10.20 4.62 -0.58
CA VAL A 648 -10.55 3.20 -0.74
C VAL A 648 -11.92 2.90 -0.13
N ASN A 649 -12.19 3.38 1.08
CA ASN A 649 -13.49 3.23 1.75
C ASN A 649 -14.63 3.89 0.97
N GLY A 650 -14.43 5.12 0.47
CA GLY A 650 -15.40 5.82 -0.37
C GLY A 650 -15.70 5.05 -1.65
N PHE A 651 -14.69 4.51 -2.30
CA PHE A 651 -14.81 3.70 -3.50
C PHE A 651 -15.53 2.36 -3.24
N ALA A 652 -15.22 1.68 -2.14
CA ALA A 652 -15.89 0.46 -1.72
C ALA A 652 -17.40 0.68 -1.48
N ILE A 653 -17.78 1.75 -0.80
CA ILE A 653 -19.18 2.13 -0.57
C ILE A 653 -19.88 2.41 -1.91
N MET A 654 -19.23 3.12 -2.82
CA MET A 654 -19.78 3.39 -4.16
C MET A 654 -20.05 2.10 -4.93
N ILE A 655 -19.10 1.15 -4.95
CA ILE A 655 -19.28 -0.18 -5.58
C ILE A 655 -20.47 -0.90 -4.95
N PHE A 656 -20.53 -0.95 -3.62
CA PHE A 656 -21.63 -1.61 -2.89
C PHE A 656 -22.98 -1.03 -3.30
N VAL A 657 -23.16 0.28 -3.28
CA VAL A 657 -24.42 0.95 -3.67
C VAL A 657 -24.80 0.64 -5.11
N VAL A 658 -23.85 0.71 -6.04
CA VAL A 658 -24.08 0.45 -7.45
C VAL A 658 -24.46 -1.00 -7.71
N VAL A 659 -23.73 -1.94 -7.15
CA VAL A 659 -23.99 -3.39 -7.35
C VAL A 659 -25.35 -3.78 -6.76
N VAL A 660 -25.65 -3.36 -5.54
CA VAL A 660 -26.92 -3.64 -4.89
C VAL A 660 -28.09 -3.01 -5.63
N TYR A 661 -27.95 -1.74 -6.09
CA TYR A 661 -28.97 -1.06 -6.89
C TYR A 661 -29.24 -1.77 -8.22
N LEU A 662 -28.19 -2.16 -8.96
CA LEU A 662 -28.37 -2.82 -10.27
C LEU A 662 -29.04 -4.18 -10.12
N LEU A 663 -28.66 -4.94 -9.12
CA LEU A 663 -29.23 -6.27 -8.89
C LEU A 663 -30.63 -6.22 -8.28
N GLY A 664 -30.90 -5.28 -7.38
CA GLY A 664 -32.26 -5.02 -6.87
C GLY A 664 -33.21 -4.55 -7.99
N LYS A 665 -32.75 -3.61 -8.83
CA LYS A 665 -33.47 -3.21 -10.04
C LYS A 665 -33.82 -4.42 -10.91
N MET A 666 -32.88 -5.32 -11.15
CA MET A 666 -33.07 -6.52 -11.95
C MET A 666 -34.12 -7.45 -11.35
N ILE A 667 -34.12 -7.62 -10.02
CA ILE A 667 -35.11 -8.45 -9.31
C ILE A 667 -36.51 -7.87 -9.46
N ILE A 668 -36.66 -6.55 -9.32
CA ILE A 668 -37.93 -5.84 -9.51
C ILE A 668 -38.43 -6.00 -10.95
N GLU A 669 -37.58 -5.81 -11.95
CA GLU A 669 -37.91 -5.95 -13.36
C GLU A 669 -38.33 -7.39 -13.71
N LYS A 670 -37.65 -8.39 -13.17
CA LYS A 670 -38.00 -9.80 -13.35
C LYS A 670 -39.36 -10.17 -12.75
N ASN A 671 -39.75 -9.48 -11.68
CA ASN A 671 -41.03 -9.70 -11.01
C ASN A 671 -42.09 -8.65 -11.37
N ALA A 672 -41.85 -7.78 -12.39
CA ALA A 672 -42.72 -6.66 -12.74
C ALA A 672 -44.16 -7.11 -13.06
N GLN A 673 -44.34 -8.24 -13.77
CA GLN A 673 -45.65 -8.82 -14.07
C GLN A 673 -46.40 -9.21 -12.80
N SER A 674 -45.72 -9.89 -11.84
CA SER A 674 -46.33 -10.26 -10.56
C SER A 674 -46.65 -9.05 -9.68
N ILE A 675 -45.81 -8.00 -9.74
CA ILE A 675 -46.04 -6.70 -9.08
C ILE A 675 -47.25 -6.00 -9.68
N SER A 676 -47.38 -5.98 -11.01
CA SER A 676 -48.51 -5.41 -11.72
C SER A 676 -49.82 -6.13 -11.43
N MET A 677 -49.77 -7.48 -11.40
CA MET A 677 -50.93 -8.28 -11.02
C MET A 677 -51.37 -8.01 -9.57
N ALA A 678 -50.44 -7.88 -8.62
CA ALA A 678 -50.76 -7.52 -7.24
C ALA A 678 -51.42 -6.12 -7.15
N LYS A 679 -50.98 -5.14 -7.99
CA LYS A 679 -51.63 -3.82 -8.07
C LYS A 679 -53.05 -3.90 -8.60
N ILE A 680 -53.32 -4.72 -9.63
CA ILE A 680 -54.66 -4.95 -10.17
C ILE A 680 -55.57 -5.59 -9.11
N LEU A 681 -55.04 -6.49 -8.26
CA LEU A 681 -55.76 -7.08 -7.14
C LEU A 681 -56.01 -6.13 -5.95
N GLY A 682 -55.62 -4.86 -6.06
CA GLY A 682 -55.88 -3.79 -5.10
C GLY A 682 -54.85 -3.65 -4.00
N TYR A 683 -53.69 -4.31 -4.08
CA TYR A 683 -52.63 -4.09 -3.11
C TYR A 683 -51.99 -2.70 -3.32
N SER A 684 -51.78 -1.99 -2.21
CA SER A 684 -51.10 -0.69 -2.22
C SER A 684 -49.59 -0.85 -2.54
N GLY A 685 -48.98 0.24 -3.07
CA GLY A 685 -47.55 0.23 -3.34
C GLY A 685 -46.68 -0.13 -2.13
N GLY A 686 -47.10 0.26 -0.91
CA GLY A 686 -46.42 -0.09 0.34
C GLY A 686 -46.50 -1.57 0.70
N GLU A 687 -47.65 -2.22 0.49
CA GLU A 687 -47.82 -3.65 0.73
C GLU A 687 -47.00 -4.50 -0.25
N ILE A 688 -46.98 -4.10 -1.52
CA ILE A 688 -46.15 -4.73 -2.56
C ILE A 688 -44.68 -4.56 -2.26
N ALA A 689 -44.25 -3.36 -1.87
CA ALA A 689 -42.88 -3.09 -1.46
C ALA A 689 -42.50 -3.98 -0.26
N ARG A 690 -43.39 -4.11 0.73
CA ARG A 690 -43.14 -5.00 1.88
C ARG A 690 -42.96 -6.47 1.50
N LEU A 691 -43.56 -6.92 0.39
CA LEU A 691 -43.39 -8.27 -0.12
C LEU A 691 -42.04 -8.49 -0.79
N TYR A 692 -41.62 -7.59 -1.66
CA TYR A 692 -40.42 -7.76 -2.48
C TYR A 692 -39.19 -7.16 -1.82
N LEU A 693 -39.30 -5.92 -1.29
CA LEU A 693 -38.19 -5.22 -0.68
C LEU A 693 -37.72 -5.92 0.60
N LEU A 694 -38.66 -6.38 1.46
CA LEU A 694 -38.28 -7.12 2.67
C LEU A 694 -37.60 -8.45 2.33
N SER A 695 -37.98 -9.12 1.22
CA SER A 695 -37.29 -10.31 0.76
C SER A 695 -35.83 -10.00 0.37
N THR A 696 -35.62 -8.90 -0.36
CA THR A 696 -34.26 -8.43 -0.72
C THR A 696 -33.48 -7.98 0.52
N THR A 697 -34.13 -7.29 1.47
CA THR A 697 -33.52 -6.87 2.74
C THR A 697 -32.99 -8.07 3.53
N VAL A 698 -33.82 -9.13 3.69
CA VAL A 698 -33.42 -10.36 4.38
C VAL A 698 -32.20 -10.99 3.71
N VAL A 699 -32.20 -11.04 2.38
CA VAL A 699 -31.06 -11.60 1.63
C VAL A 699 -29.81 -10.71 1.78
N VAL A 700 -29.93 -9.39 1.69
CA VAL A 700 -28.79 -8.47 1.86
C VAL A 700 -28.20 -8.59 3.27
N VAL A 701 -29.04 -8.61 4.32
CA VAL A 701 -28.59 -8.82 5.70
C VAL A 701 -27.88 -10.16 5.85
N LEU A 702 -28.45 -11.20 5.29
CA LEU A 702 -27.84 -12.55 5.31
C LEU A 702 -26.50 -12.56 4.55
N CYS A 703 -26.45 -11.94 3.38
CA CYS A 703 -25.20 -11.79 2.60
C CYS A 703 -24.15 -11.03 3.39
N LEU A 704 -24.50 -9.90 4.00
CA LEU A 704 -23.59 -9.12 4.84
C LEU A 704 -23.08 -9.97 6.02
N THR A 705 -23.96 -10.68 6.73
CA THR A 705 -23.57 -11.49 7.89
C THR A 705 -22.67 -12.66 7.50
N VAL A 706 -22.96 -13.34 6.36
CA VAL A 706 -22.17 -14.49 5.90
C VAL A 706 -20.85 -14.05 5.27
N SER A 707 -20.81 -12.86 4.62
CA SER A 707 -19.59 -12.37 3.99
C SER A 707 -18.52 -11.99 5.02
N LEU A 708 -18.88 -11.43 6.18
CA LEU A 708 -17.92 -10.95 7.19
C LEU A 708 -16.85 -11.99 7.60
N PRO A 709 -17.18 -13.23 8.02
CA PRO A 709 -16.13 -14.18 8.38
C PRO A 709 -15.31 -14.66 7.16
N ILE A 710 -15.92 -14.71 5.98
CA ILE A 710 -15.24 -15.07 4.74
C ILE A 710 -14.24 -13.98 4.35
N GLU A 711 -14.63 -12.72 4.48
CA GLU A 711 -13.79 -11.56 4.19
C GLU A 711 -12.57 -11.50 5.10
N VAL A 712 -12.76 -11.69 6.40
CA VAL A 712 -11.63 -11.72 7.35
C VAL A 712 -10.65 -12.85 7.02
N TYR A 713 -11.17 -14.02 6.65
CA TYR A 713 -10.30 -15.13 6.23
C TYR A 713 -9.53 -14.79 4.94
N ILE A 714 -10.22 -14.27 3.92
CA ILE A 714 -9.57 -13.84 2.67
C ILE A 714 -8.57 -12.71 2.95
N MET A 715 -8.94 -11.76 3.82
CA MET A 715 -8.04 -10.65 4.17
C MET A 715 -6.77 -11.12 4.85
N ARG A 716 -6.85 -12.10 5.75
CA ARG A 716 -5.66 -12.70 6.37
C ARG A 716 -4.73 -13.32 5.32
N LEU A 717 -5.29 -14.05 4.36
CA LEU A 717 -4.49 -14.64 3.27
C LEU A 717 -3.86 -13.57 2.38
N LEU A 718 -4.61 -12.55 1.98
CA LEU A 718 -4.12 -11.46 1.14
C LEU A 718 -3.08 -10.62 1.87
N PHE A 719 -3.32 -10.29 3.13
CA PHE A 719 -2.40 -9.50 3.95
C PHE A 719 -1.07 -10.22 4.13
N HIS A 720 -1.11 -11.52 4.46
CA HIS A 720 0.10 -12.34 4.55
C HIS A 720 0.86 -12.38 3.23
N ALA A 721 0.18 -12.61 2.10
CA ALA A 721 0.81 -12.65 0.78
C ALA A 721 1.41 -11.31 0.37
N ILE A 722 0.69 -10.19 0.62
CA ILE A 722 1.17 -8.84 0.30
C ILE A 722 2.38 -8.48 1.17
N LEU A 723 2.32 -8.72 2.48
CA LEU A 723 3.45 -8.43 3.38
C LEU A 723 4.67 -9.27 3.03
N LEU A 724 4.48 -10.53 2.66
CA LEU A 724 5.59 -11.42 2.28
C LEU A 724 6.34 -10.91 1.04
N GLU A 725 5.62 -10.36 0.06
CA GLU A 725 6.20 -9.94 -1.23
C GLU A 725 6.65 -8.48 -1.27
N SER A 726 6.00 -7.59 -0.51
CA SER A 726 6.15 -6.15 -0.72
C SER A 726 6.75 -5.38 0.45
N MET A 727 6.77 -5.94 1.67
CA MET A 727 7.24 -5.23 2.86
C MET A 727 8.36 -5.98 3.58
N THR A 728 9.37 -5.22 4.02
CA THR A 728 10.35 -5.66 5.03
C THR A 728 9.73 -5.59 6.43
N GLY A 729 10.16 -6.46 7.34
CA GLY A 729 9.54 -6.57 8.66
C GLY A 729 8.24 -7.36 8.67
N TRP A 730 7.54 -7.37 9.79
CA TRP A 730 6.26 -8.05 9.97
C TRP A 730 5.35 -7.27 10.92
N ILE A 731 4.11 -7.09 10.52
CA ILE A 731 3.04 -6.54 11.36
C ILE A 731 1.93 -7.57 11.38
N SER A 732 1.61 -8.08 12.56
CA SER A 732 0.51 -9.05 12.72
C SER A 732 -0.84 -8.40 12.40
N LEU A 733 -1.67 -9.08 11.61
CA LEU A 733 -2.99 -8.57 11.28
C LEU A 733 -3.93 -8.68 12.48
N TRP A 734 -4.08 -7.59 13.19
CA TRP A 734 -5.08 -7.48 14.25
C TRP A 734 -6.46 -7.08 13.70
N VAL A 735 -7.50 -7.81 14.09
CA VAL A 735 -8.87 -7.56 13.67
C VAL A 735 -9.64 -6.96 14.83
N SER A 736 -9.91 -5.66 14.75
CA SER A 736 -10.68 -4.94 15.77
C SER A 736 -12.07 -5.57 15.97
N PRO A 737 -12.51 -5.81 17.22
CA PRO A 737 -13.90 -6.23 17.50
C PRO A 737 -14.95 -5.25 16.95
N THR A 738 -14.59 -3.98 16.80
CA THR A 738 -15.46 -2.92 16.27
C THR A 738 -15.58 -2.96 14.75
N LEU A 739 -14.73 -3.71 14.05
CA LEU A 739 -14.76 -3.84 12.59
C LEU A 739 -16.12 -4.37 12.09
N TYR A 740 -16.58 -5.48 12.68
CA TYR A 740 -17.84 -6.12 12.26
C TYR A 740 -19.06 -5.19 12.37
N PRO A 741 -19.32 -4.51 13.51
CA PRO A 741 -20.45 -3.58 13.59
C PRO A 741 -20.27 -2.36 12.66
N ARG A 742 -19.05 -1.83 12.45
CA ARG A 742 -18.80 -0.73 11.50
C ARG A 742 -19.11 -1.15 10.05
N MET A 743 -18.64 -2.30 9.61
CA MET A 743 -18.93 -2.84 8.28
C MET A 743 -20.42 -3.12 8.08
N MET A 744 -21.06 -3.76 9.08
CA MET A 744 -22.50 -4.01 9.04
C MET A 744 -23.29 -2.71 8.96
N ALA A 745 -22.93 -1.68 9.73
CA ALA A 745 -23.58 -0.37 9.70
C ALA A 745 -23.40 0.31 8.33
N ALA A 746 -22.20 0.33 7.77
CA ALA A 746 -21.92 0.89 6.45
C ALA A 746 -22.74 0.17 5.37
N GLY A 747 -22.78 -1.17 5.38
CA GLY A 747 -23.58 -1.96 4.45
C GLY A 747 -25.08 -1.70 4.58
N LEU A 748 -25.62 -1.63 5.80
CA LEU A 748 -27.03 -1.37 6.04
C LEU A 748 -27.44 0.07 5.68
N ILE A 749 -26.62 1.06 5.98
CA ILE A 749 -26.86 2.47 5.59
C ILE A 749 -26.86 2.58 4.06
N SER A 750 -25.86 2.02 3.39
CA SER A 750 -25.78 1.99 1.93
C SER A 750 -26.99 1.28 1.32
N TYR A 751 -27.41 0.15 1.89
CA TYR A 751 -28.60 -0.54 1.45
C TYR A 751 -29.88 0.27 1.69
N ALA A 752 -30.01 1.01 2.78
CA ALA A 752 -31.17 1.85 3.06
C ALA A 752 -31.39 2.92 1.96
N VAL A 753 -30.29 3.50 1.45
CA VAL A 753 -30.35 4.42 0.31
C VAL A 753 -30.87 3.73 -0.95
N VAL A 754 -30.36 2.53 -1.23
CA VAL A 754 -30.79 1.74 -2.38
C VAL A 754 -32.27 1.32 -2.22
N ALA A 755 -32.66 0.87 -1.03
CA ALA A 755 -34.04 0.46 -0.74
C ALA A 755 -35.04 1.60 -0.96
N ALA A 756 -34.67 2.84 -0.61
CA ALA A 756 -35.49 4.01 -0.88
C ALA A 756 -35.66 4.27 -2.39
N MET A 757 -34.62 4.06 -3.19
CA MET A 757 -34.70 4.16 -4.66
C MET A 757 -35.56 3.03 -5.26
N GLU A 758 -35.40 1.79 -4.79
CA GLU A 758 -36.18 0.63 -5.21
C GLU A 758 -37.66 0.76 -4.85
N TYR A 759 -37.98 1.29 -3.66
CA TYR A 759 -39.37 1.58 -3.26
C TYR A 759 -40.05 2.52 -4.25
N ARG A 760 -39.41 3.64 -4.63
CA ARG A 760 -39.94 4.56 -5.64
C ARG A 760 -40.17 3.87 -6.98
N ARG A 761 -39.32 2.91 -7.32
CA ARG A 761 -39.43 2.15 -8.58
C ARG A 761 -40.60 1.15 -8.54
N ILE A 762 -40.78 0.40 -7.45
CA ILE A 762 -41.95 -0.50 -7.29
C ILE A 762 -43.26 0.28 -7.42
N CYS A 763 -43.33 1.46 -6.82
CA CYS A 763 -44.50 2.34 -6.95
C CYS A 763 -44.77 2.80 -8.41
N ARG A 764 -43.72 2.89 -9.25
CA ARG A 764 -43.81 3.30 -10.65
C ARG A 764 -44.06 2.17 -11.65
N VAL A 765 -44.08 0.90 -11.26
CA VAL A 765 -44.42 -0.22 -12.16
C VAL A 765 -45.85 -0.05 -12.66
N PRO A 766 -46.07 0.01 -13.99
CA PRO A 766 -47.41 0.25 -14.55
C PRO A 766 -48.30 -0.99 -14.40
N MET A 767 -49.63 -0.79 -14.32
CA MET A 767 -50.61 -1.87 -14.18
C MET A 767 -50.84 -2.66 -15.48
N ASP A 768 -50.53 -2.04 -16.64
CA ASP A 768 -50.67 -2.65 -17.96
C ASP A 768 -49.63 -3.75 -18.25
N GLU A 769 -48.55 -3.82 -17.47
CA GLU A 769 -47.49 -4.86 -17.61
C GLU A 769 -48.05 -6.29 -17.42
N ALA A 770 -49.09 -6.44 -16.59
CA ALA A 770 -49.75 -7.73 -16.38
C ALA A 770 -50.58 -8.18 -17.62
N LEU A 771 -51.01 -7.24 -18.44
CA LEU A 771 -51.89 -7.52 -19.58
C LEU A 771 -51.12 -7.74 -20.89
N LYS A 772 -49.84 -7.32 -20.96
CA LYS A 772 -49.00 -7.41 -22.18
C LYS A 772 -48.66 -8.83 -22.65
N ASN A 773 -48.95 -9.88 -21.86
CA ASN A 773 -48.61 -11.27 -22.18
C ASN A 773 -49.83 -12.23 -22.14
N VAL A 774 -51.05 -11.73 -22.27
CA VAL A 774 -52.27 -12.53 -22.26
C VAL A 774 -52.77 -12.79 -23.69
N GLU A 775 -52.12 -12.25 -24.73
CA GLU A 775 -52.42 -12.54 -26.16
C GLU A 775 -51.43 -13.55 -26.76
#